data_ab995c42d581c3f597db5a69564f4d57
#
_entry.id   ab995c42d581c3f597db5a69564f4d57
#
_cell.length_a   1.000
_cell.length_b   1.000
_cell.length_c   1.000
_cell.angle_alpha   90.00
_cell.angle_beta   90.00
_cell.angle_gamma   90.00
#
_symmetry.space_group_name_H-M   'P 1'
#
loop_
_entity.id
_entity.type
_entity.pdbx_description
1 polymer ?
#
loop_
_entity_poly.entity_id
_entity_poly.type
_entity_poly.pdbx_seq_one_letter_code
_entity_poly.pdbx_strand_id
1 'polypeptide(L)'
;MQSDSAETAQAGTLGHASRGSEAAAAPGVLVILGASGDLTKRLLMPALYNLACAGLLPVEFAVIGMARSPLDTTAFREQQRKDIQRFHTRRDFDTDRWAWLESRLHYMSGDFGDREAYTRLRDLVLAVGGDSGAAGNTLLYLAIAPDFFQTVNGLLDSAGFTQLPGSRKIIVEKPFGKDLESAVALNRSLLAHWREDEIYRIDHYLGKETVQNLLAFRMANGMFAPLWNATHIDHIQISATETVGVETRGEYYDKTGVVRDMLQNHLMQMLAYVCMELPASLEPSAVRDEKSRLLRAVRLFDRDSASRDCVRGQYGAGAKADGSAALGYRQESKVDPESNNATYAAVKLHVDNDRWAGMPVYLRSGKSLWKRGTEIVVQFRPQPGDGGEPNLLIFHIQPFQGVEIRMQAKRPGPAFELQRAGMRFDYAETFEATRGTGYEVLLSNALNGDPTLFSRTDFVEDSWRIVQPVLDLWKDTRAADFPNYMAGTWGPLAAHALLARDRRRWHECITRDVLLRSEFFAKAPAVLLNNLTLACRPRAVDAGATVVARGEQSSDLYVVCRGELEAIGASGERLGVVKAGECFGEMAMLDNRPRNATVRAVSPCDLLVLAAADFRRIVEDFPQAEAEFRRIAAQRR
;
A
#
# COMPACT_ATOMS: atom_id res chain seq x y z
N MET A 1 -49.29 -24.74 -37.97
CA MET A 1 -49.97 -24.78 -36.64
C MET A 1 -49.00 -25.31 -35.64
N GLN A 2 -48.90 -24.63 -34.59
CA GLN A 2 -48.12 -24.74 -33.36
C GLN A 2 -46.79 -24.01 -33.34
N SER A 3 -46.87 -22.93 -32.62
CA SER A 3 -45.85 -21.99 -32.18
C SER A 3 -45.10 -22.59 -31.00
N ASP A 4 -43.77 -22.54 -31.09
CA ASP A 4 -42.92 -22.67 -29.89
C ASP A 4 -42.33 -21.29 -29.58
N SER A 5 -42.78 -20.79 -28.46
CA SER A 5 -42.35 -19.54 -27.86
C SER A 5 -41.02 -19.77 -27.17
N ALA A 6 -39.95 -19.21 -27.71
CA ALA A 6 -38.66 -19.09 -27.04
C ALA A 6 -38.75 -17.96 -26.00
N GLU A 7 -38.70 -18.30 -24.74
CA GLU A 7 -38.45 -17.38 -23.62
C GLU A 7 -37.05 -16.74 -23.77
N THR A 8 -37.05 -15.50 -24.22
CA THR A 8 -35.88 -14.61 -24.13
C THR A 8 -35.67 -14.23 -22.67
N ALA A 9 -34.69 -14.85 -22.03
CA ALA A 9 -34.17 -14.38 -20.77
C ALA A 9 -33.67 -12.93 -20.93
N GLN A 10 -34.40 -12.01 -20.35
CA GLN A 10 -33.98 -10.62 -20.20
C GLN A 10 -32.69 -10.60 -19.37
N ALA A 11 -31.56 -10.37 -20.04
CA ALA A 11 -30.34 -9.90 -19.38
C ALA A 11 -30.68 -8.56 -18.71
N GLY A 12 -30.79 -8.58 -17.40
CA GLY A 12 -30.96 -7.38 -16.60
C GLY A 12 -29.83 -6.42 -16.90
N THR A 13 -30.14 -5.35 -17.59
CA THR A 13 -29.29 -4.16 -17.69
C THR A 13 -28.93 -3.77 -16.27
N LEU A 14 -27.66 -3.92 -15.88
CA LEU A 14 -27.09 -3.24 -14.72
C LEU A 14 -27.29 -1.75 -14.98
N GLY A 15 -28.37 -1.22 -14.40
CA GLY A 15 -28.65 0.20 -14.45
C GLY A 15 -27.40 0.92 -13.95
N HIS A 16 -26.92 1.86 -14.74
CA HIS A 16 -25.92 2.83 -14.30
C HIS A 16 -26.46 3.56 -13.06
N ALA A 17 -26.28 2.96 -11.91
CA ALA A 17 -26.26 3.69 -10.67
C ALA A 17 -24.94 4.45 -10.66
N SER A 18 -24.90 5.61 -11.28
CA SER A 18 -23.91 6.64 -11.04
C SER A 18 -24.07 7.10 -9.57
N ARG A 19 -23.53 6.31 -8.63
CA ARG A 19 -23.31 6.72 -7.26
C ARG A 19 -21.94 7.37 -7.10
N GLY A 20 -21.57 8.21 -8.02
CA GLY A 20 -20.68 9.31 -7.85
C GLY A 20 -21.55 10.54 -7.97
N SER A 21 -22.31 10.87 -6.94
CA SER A 21 -23.04 12.13 -7.00
C SER A 21 -22.01 13.25 -6.88
N GLU A 22 -21.85 14.03 -7.93
CA GLU A 22 -21.35 15.41 -7.88
C GLU A 22 -22.24 16.32 -7.00
N ALA A 23 -23.22 15.75 -6.32
CA ALA A 23 -24.06 16.46 -5.38
C ALA A 23 -23.29 16.68 -4.07
N ALA A 24 -23.19 17.93 -3.65
CA ALA A 24 -22.66 18.27 -2.33
C ALA A 24 -23.40 17.47 -1.25
N ALA A 25 -22.65 17.02 -0.23
CA ALA A 25 -23.23 16.32 0.91
C ALA A 25 -24.33 17.15 1.60
N ALA A 26 -25.19 16.47 2.36
CA ALA A 26 -26.19 17.16 3.18
C ALA A 26 -25.51 18.13 4.17
N PRO A 27 -26.17 19.25 4.57
CA PRO A 27 -25.66 20.13 5.59
C PRO A 27 -25.12 19.39 6.79
N GLY A 28 -23.99 19.83 7.37
CA GLY A 28 -23.37 19.04 8.44
C GLY A 28 -22.32 19.79 9.27
N VAL A 29 -22.09 19.30 10.48
CA VAL A 29 -21.04 19.77 11.38
C VAL A 29 -20.01 18.66 11.56
N LEU A 30 -18.75 18.94 11.20
CA LEU A 30 -17.62 18.07 11.49
C LEU A 30 -16.93 18.56 12.77
N VAL A 31 -16.90 17.71 13.77
CA VAL A 31 -16.15 17.96 15.02
C VAL A 31 -14.86 17.18 14.98
N ILE A 32 -13.71 17.85 15.11
CA ILE A 32 -12.38 17.21 15.14
C ILE A 32 -11.83 17.28 16.56
N LEU A 33 -11.81 16.15 17.26
CA LEU A 33 -11.13 16.00 18.54
C LEU A 33 -9.66 15.73 18.27
N GLY A 34 -8.77 16.61 18.75
CA GLY A 34 -7.35 16.59 18.39
C GLY A 34 -6.99 17.54 17.25
N ALA A 35 -7.73 18.65 17.13
CA ALA A 35 -7.65 19.62 16.02
C ALA A 35 -6.29 20.30 15.87
N SER A 36 -5.44 20.34 16.91
CA SER A 36 -4.06 20.85 16.84
C SER A 36 -3.00 19.77 16.56
N GLY A 37 -3.43 18.52 16.34
CA GLY A 37 -2.54 17.37 16.13
C GLY A 37 -1.97 17.28 14.71
N ASP A 38 -0.94 16.42 14.54
CA ASP A 38 -0.22 16.24 13.28
C ASP A 38 -1.12 15.65 12.17
N LEU A 39 -2.04 14.74 12.52
CA LEU A 39 -3.01 14.17 11.57
C LEU A 39 -3.92 15.25 10.98
N THR A 40 -4.50 16.10 11.84
CA THR A 40 -5.35 17.21 11.42
C THR A 40 -4.60 18.16 10.50
N LYS A 41 -3.40 18.54 10.91
CA LYS A 41 -2.52 19.45 10.19
C LYS A 41 -2.12 18.96 8.81
N ARG A 42 -1.71 17.70 8.70
CA ARG A 42 -1.09 17.16 7.47
C ARG A 42 -2.07 16.50 6.52
N LEU A 43 -3.20 16.01 7.03
CA LEU A 43 -4.12 15.19 6.24
C LEU A 43 -5.55 15.70 6.27
N LEU A 44 -6.18 15.92 7.44
CA LEU A 44 -7.60 16.23 7.50
C LEU A 44 -7.93 17.62 6.94
N MET A 45 -7.23 18.66 7.40
CA MET A 45 -7.48 20.01 6.92
C MET A 45 -7.09 20.21 5.45
N PRO A 46 -5.97 19.67 4.94
CA PRO A 46 -5.70 19.62 3.52
C PRO A 46 -6.75 18.89 2.70
N ALA A 47 -7.29 17.76 3.19
CA ALA A 47 -8.37 17.03 2.51
C ALA A 47 -9.67 17.83 2.47
N LEU A 48 -10.05 18.50 3.57
CA LEU A 48 -11.21 19.40 3.61
C LEU A 48 -11.04 20.57 2.63
N TYR A 49 -9.85 21.15 2.56
CA TYR A 49 -9.56 22.21 1.60
C TYR A 49 -9.66 21.70 0.15
N ASN A 50 -9.14 20.51 -0.14
CA ASN A 50 -9.26 19.89 -1.46
C ASN A 50 -10.73 19.65 -1.84
N LEU A 51 -11.56 19.17 -0.89
CA LEU A 51 -13.00 19.00 -1.09
C LEU A 51 -13.73 20.34 -1.30
N ALA A 52 -13.35 21.39 -0.57
CA ALA A 52 -13.88 22.74 -0.76
C ALA A 52 -13.57 23.27 -2.17
N CYS A 53 -12.34 23.09 -2.63
CA CYS A 53 -11.93 23.47 -4.00
C CYS A 53 -12.66 22.68 -5.08
N ALA A 54 -13.01 21.43 -4.81
CA ALA A 54 -13.79 20.58 -5.72
C ALA A 54 -15.30 20.84 -5.66
N GLY A 55 -15.78 21.71 -4.74
CA GLY A 55 -17.20 21.97 -4.55
C GLY A 55 -17.99 20.79 -3.95
N LEU A 56 -17.31 19.87 -3.28
CA LEU A 56 -17.87 18.64 -2.72
C LEU A 56 -18.30 18.77 -1.25
N LEU A 57 -17.99 19.89 -0.58
CA LEU A 57 -18.53 20.19 0.74
C LEU A 57 -19.90 20.88 0.63
N PRO A 58 -20.83 20.61 1.58
CA PRO A 58 -22.13 21.26 1.58
C PRO A 58 -22.00 22.79 1.74
N VAL A 59 -22.94 23.53 1.19
CA VAL A 59 -22.99 25.01 1.38
C VAL A 59 -23.06 25.34 2.86
N GLU A 60 -23.89 24.60 3.57
CA GLU A 60 -24.09 24.73 5.01
C GLU A 60 -23.27 23.69 5.76
N PHE A 61 -21.99 23.98 5.88
CA PHE A 61 -21.00 23.14 6.51
C PHE A 61 -20.23 23.92 7.57
N ALA A 62 -19.91 23.27 8.68
CA ALA A 62 -19.04 23.84 9.69
C ALA A 62 -18.05 22.81 10.22
N VAL A 63 -16.88 23.28 10.64
CA VAL A 63 -15.84 22.48 11.31
C VAL A 63 -15.61 23.06 12.69
N ILE A 64 -15.71 22.23 13.72
CA ILE A 64 -15.39 22.59 15.09
C ILE A 64 -14.17 21.79 15.54
N GLY A 65 -13.05 22.47 15.74
CA GLY A 65 -11.85 21.89 16.31
C GLY A 65 -11.87 21.94 17.84
N MET A 66 -11.55 20.83 18.51
CA MET A 66 -11.29 20.80 19.94
C MET A 66 -9.92 20.17 20.22
N ALA A 67 -9.09 20.85 21.01
CA ALA A 67 -7.81 20.32 21.50
C ALA A 67 -7.39 21.06 22.79
N ARG A 68 -6.32 20.55 23.44
CA ARG A 68 -5.78 21.16 24.67
C ARG A 68 -5.04 22.48 24.44
N SER A 69 -4.69 22.81 23.21
CA SER A 69 -3.96 24.05 22.89
C SER A 69 -4.84 25.26 23.25
N PRO A 70 -4.30 26.26 23.99
CA PRO A 70 -5.07 27.44 24.42
C PRO A 70 -5.17 28.46 23.27
N LEU A 71 -5.85 28.09 22.18
CA LEU A 71 -6.12 28.93 21.03
C LEU A 71 -7.57 29.44 21.09
N ASP A 72 -7.80 30.60 20.50
CA ASP A 72 -9.11 31.04 20.07
C ASP A 72 -9.37 30.68 18.59
N THR A 73 -10.57 30.93 18.09
CA THR A 73 -10.95 30.63 16.71
C THR A 73 -10.08 31.38 15.70
N THR A 74 -9.65 32.62 15.98
CA THR A 74 -8.84 33.43 15.09
C THR A 74 -7.43 32.84 14.95
N ALA A 75 -6.78 32.55 16.06
CA ALA A 75 -5.46 31.93 16.09
C ALA A 75 -5.47 30.54 15.44
N PHE A 76 -6.54 29.76 15.66
CA PHE A 76 -6.73 28.47 15.00
C PHE A 76 -6.83 28.60 13.48
N ARG A 77 -7.63 29.54 12.95
CA ARG A 77 -7.75 29.83 11.52
C ARG A 77 -6.43 30.20 10.89
N GLU A 78 -5.66 31.09 11.52
CA GLU A 78 -4.33 31.47 11.06
C GLU A 78 -3.36 30.29 11.01
N GLN A 79 -3.39 29.42 12.04
CA GLN A 79 -2.59 28.21 12.07
C GLN A 79 -2.97 27.26 10.92
N GLN A 80 -4.28 27.02 10.72
CA GLN A 80 -4.75 26.14 9.65
C GLN A 80 -4.39 26.66 8.25
N ARG A 81 -4.44 27.98 8.04
CA ARG A 81 -4.01 28.60 6.79
C ARG A 81 -2.56 28.26 6.44
N LYS A 82 -1.65 28.41 7.40
CA LYS A 82 -0.24 28.10 7.24
C LYS A 82 -0.03 26.61 6.95
N ASP A 83 -0.74 25.76 7.67
CA ASP A 83 -0.63 24.30 7.55
C ASP A 83 -1.17 23.82 6.18
N ILE A 84 -2.33 24.33 5.74
CA ILE A 84 -2.89 23.98 4.44
C ILE A 84 -1.99 24.46 3.30
N GLN A 85 -1.46 25.71 3.36
CA GLN A 85 -0.51 26.20 2.35
C GLN A 85 0.72 25.30 2.21
N ARG A 86 1.13 24.64 3.29
CA ARG A 86 2.28 23.74 3.30
C ARG A 86 1.96 22.32 2.82
N PHE A 87 0.75 21.82 3.09
CA PHE A 87 0.43 20.40 2.97
C PHE A 87 -0.66 20.06 1.95
N HIS A 88 -1.36 21.04 1.33
CA HIS A 88 -2.33 20.74 0.30
C HIS A 88 -1.68 20.07 -0.92
N THR A 89 -2.45 19.28 -1.65
CA THR A 89 -1.95 18.50 -2.79
C THR A 89 -2.26 19.12 -4.15
N ARG A 90 -2.95 20.25 -4.17
CA ARG A 90 -3.27 21.00 -5.39
C ARG A 90 -2.06 21.75 -5.91
N ARG A 91 -2.08 22.10 -7.21
CA ARG A 91 -0.99 22.85 -7.84
C ARG A 91 -0.86 24.23 -7.25
N ASP A 92 -1.98 24.94 -7.05
CA ASP A 92 -2.02 26.31 -6.57
C ASP A 92 -2.96 26.43 -5.37
N PHE A 93 -2.70 27.42 -4.51
CA PHE A 93 -3.54 27.76 -3.36
C PHE A 93 -4.63 28.73 -3.80
N ASP A 94 -5.91 28.32 -3.68
CA ASP A 94 -7.08 29.11 -3.98
C ASP A 94 -7.51 29.93 -2.76
N THR A 95 -7.32 31.23 -2.82
CA THR A 95 -7.60 32.15 -1.71
C THR A 95 -9.11 32.28 -1.41
N ASP A 96 -9.96 32.22 -2.45
CA ASP A 96 -11.41 32.37 -2.29
C ASP A 96 -12.01 31.13 -1.65
N ARG A 97 -11.54 29.96 -2.07
CA ARG A 97 -11.94 28.68 -1.45
C ARG A 97 -11.44 28.57 -0.02
N TRP A 98 -10.23 29.08 0.25
CA TRP A 98 -9.77 29.17 1.63
C TRP A 98 -10.64 30.10 2.46
N ALA A 99 -10.95 31.31 2.00
CA ALA A 99 -11.81 32.25 2.73
C ALA A 99 -13.19 31.66 3.01
N TRP A 100 -13.74 30.90 2.05
CA TRP A 100 -14.99 30.18 2.24
C TRP A 100 -14.88 29.14 3.36
N LEU A 101 -13.82 28.31 3.37
CA LEU A 101 -13.60 27.30 4.41
C LEU A 101 -13.28 27.97 5.77
N GLU A 102 -12.39 28.96 5.78
CA GLU A 102 -11.96 29.70 6.98
C GLU A 102 -13.13 30.26 7.77
N SER A 103 -14.13 30.86 7.08
CA SER A 103 -15.31 31.42 7.73
C SER A 103 -16.15 30.39 8.50
N ARG A 104 -15.98 29.08 8.16
CA ARG A 104 -16.71 27.95 8.74
C ARG A 104 -15.92 27.17 9.80
N LEU A 105 -14.68 27.60 10.08
CA LEU A 105 -13.86 27.00 11.12
C LEU A 105 -14.14 27.64 12.48
N HIS A 106 -14.39 26.82 13.47
CA HIS A 106 -14.54 27.19 14.87
C HIS A 106 -13.56 26.39 15.72
N TYR A 107 -13.17 26.95 16.86
CA TYR A 107 -12.24 26.26 17.75
C TYR A 107 -12.66 26.47 19.21
N MET A 108 -12.46 25.40 19.98
CA MET A 108 -12.66 25.41 21.43
C MET A 108 -11.47 24.70 22.11
N SER A 109 -10.86 25.35 23.09
CA SER A 109 -9.89 24.70 23.97
C SER A 109 -10.59 23.81 24.99
N GLY A 110 -10.12 22.57 25.15
CA GLY A 110 -10.66 21.62 26.13
C GLY A 110 -9.78 20.40 26.31
N ASP A 111 -9.77 19.87 27.54
CA ASP A 111 -9.11 18.60 27.84
C ASP A 111 -10.02 17.42 27.50
N PHE A 112 -9.43 16.33 27.00
CA PHE A 112 -10.20 15.14 26.61
C PHE A 112 -10.79 14.35 27.79
N GLY A 113 -10.37 14.61 29.01
CA GLY A 113 -10.95 14.05 30.24
C GLY A 113 -11.96 14.98 30.93
N ASP A 114 -12.14 16.22 30.47
CA ASP A 114 -13.02 17.19 31.10
C ASP A 114 -14.48 17.06 30.61
N ARG A 115 -15.34 16.54 31.46
CA ARG A 115 -16.76 16.34 31.18
C ARG A 115 -17.50 17.64 30.76
N GLU A 116 -17.16 18.77 31.39
CA GLU A 116 -17.80 20.03 31.07
C GLU A 116 -17.42 20.54 29.69
N ALA A 117 -16.20 20.21 29.20
CA ALA A 117 -15.79 20.55 27.86
C ALA A 117 -16.70 19.91 26.80
N TYR A 118 -17.15 18.67 27.01
CA TYR A 118 -18.07 18.01 26.07
C TYR A 118 -19.49 18.61 26.09
N THR A 119 -19.94 19.08 27.23
CA THR A 119 -21.21 19.81 27.30
C THR A 119 -21.13 21.12 26.50
N ARG A 120 -20.06 21.91 26.72
CA ARG A 120 -19.81 23.14 25.94
C ARG A 120 -19.66 22.85 24.44
N LEU A 121 -19.00 21.74 24.10
CA LEU A 121 -18.82 21.31 22.71
C LEU A 121 -20.15 20.98 22.04
N ARG A 122 -21.04 20.25 22.71
CA ARG A 122 -22.41 19.97 22.22
C ARG A 122 -23.19 21.27 21.99
N ASP A 123 -23.14 22.17 22.96
CA ASP A 123 -23.87 23.44 22.87
C ASP A 123 -23.34 24.30 21.69
N LEU A 124 -22.02 24.25 21.44
CA LEU A 124 -21.41 24.89 20.27
C LEU A 124 -21.86 24.24 18.96
N VAL A 125 -21.96 22.91 18.89
CA VAL A 125 -22.47 22.18 17.71
C VAL A 125 -23.90 22.61 17.40
N LEU A 126 -24.76 22.69 18.43
CA LEU A 126 -26.13 23.11 18.27
C LEU A 126 -26.23 24.59 17.85
N ALA A 127 -25.41 25.46 18.43
CA ALA A 127 -25.40 26.88 18.08
C ALA A 127 -24.90 27.12 16.63
N VAL A 128 -23.85 26.43 16.21
CA VAL A 128 -23.28 26.60 14.86
C VAL A 128 -24.17 25.99 13.78
N GLY A 129 -24.81 24.85 14.07
CA GLY A 129 -25.63 24.10 13.12
C GLY A 129 -27.13 24.36 13.19
N GLY A 130 -27.62 25.16 14.18
CA GLY A 130 -29.04 25.24 14.53
C GLY A 130 -29.94 25.75 13.42
N ASP A 131 -29.68 26.92 12.89
CA ASP A 131 -30.56 27.59 11.91
C ASP A 131 -30.48 26.96 10.51
N SER A 132 -29.37 26.33 10.18
CA SER A 132 -29.11 25.70 8.87
C SER A 132 -29.59 24.25 8.80
N GLY A 133 -30.00 23.64 9.91
CA GLY A 133 -30.25 22.20 10.00
C GLY A 133 -28.97 21.34 9.99
N ALA A 134 -27.77 21.95 9.96
CA ALA A 134 -26.50 21.24 9.89
C ALA A 134 -26.23 20.40 11.16
N ALA A 135 -26.74 20.79 12.32
CA ALA A 135 -26.68 20.00 13.55
C ALA A 135 -27.36 18.61 13.41
N GLY A 136 -28.31 18.48 12.49
CA GLY A 136 -28.97 17.21 12.17
C GLY A 136 -28.07 16.21 11.39
N ASN A 137 -26.81 16.56 11.07
CA ASN A 137 -25.81 15.67 10.49
C ASN A 137 -24.45 15.96 11.17
N THR A 138 -24.23 15.37 12.34
CA THR A 138 -23.02 15.56 13.12
C THR A 138 -22.04 14.42 12.92
N LEU A 139 -20.81 14.75 12.50
CA LEU A 139 -19.71 13.82 12.31
C LEU A 139 -18.59 14.12 13.32
N LEU A 140 -18.34 13.20 14.22
CA LEU A 140 -17.31 13.28 15.27
C LEU A 140 -16.05 12.56 14.81
N TYR A 141 -14.93 13.24 14.70
CA TYR A 141 -13.65 12.66 14.28
C TYR A 141 -12.70 12.56 15.46
N LEU A 142 -12.32 11.33 15.84
CA LEU A 142 -11.36 11.07 16.91
C LEU A 142 -9.92 11.10 16.37
N ALA A 143 -9.35 12.29 16.15
CA ALA A 143 -7.94 12.50 15.76
C ALA A 143 -7.02 12.56 17.01
N ILE A 144 -7.22 11.65 17.96
CA ILE A 144 -6.59 11.60 19.28
C ILE A 144 -5.82 10.29 19.46
N ALA A 145 -4.98 10.21 20.51
CA ALA A 145 -4.30 8.97 20.85
C ALA A 145 -5.29 7.87 21.25
N PRO A 146 -5.03 6.60 20.89
CA PRO A 146 -5.95 5.47 21.14
C PRO A 146 -6.33 5.28 22.60
N ASP A 147 -5.44 5.63 23.53
CA ASP A 147 -5.68 5.53 24.98
C ASP A 147 -6.86 6.38 25.44
N PHE A 148 -7.24 7.40 24.69
CA PHE A 148 -8.39 8.25 24.99
C PHE A 148 -9.72 7.78 24.37
N PHE A 149 -9.71 6.81 23.46
CA PHE A 149 -10.92 6.43 22.71
C PHE A 149 -12.08 6.03 23.63
N GLN A 150 -11.85 5.18 24.62
CA GLN A 150 -12.91 4.73 25.54
C GLN A 150 -13.42 5.85 26.44
N THR A 151 -12.51 6.67 27.00
CA THR A 151 -12.87 7.81 27.85
C THR A 151 -13.69 8.83 27.08
N VAL A 152 -13.22 9.21 25.88
CA VAL A 152 -13.91 10.18 25.02
C VAL A 152 -15.26 9.64 24.58
N ASN A 153 -15.35 8.36 24.21
CA ASN A 153 -16.61 7.72 23.85
C ASN A 153 -17.68 7.85 24.95
N GLY A 154 -17.32 7.54 26.20
CA GLY A 154 -18.22 7.68 27.35
C GLY A 154 -18.58 9.13 27.68
N LEU A 155 -17.65 10.09 27.47
CA LEU A 155 -17.92 11.51 27.70
C LEU A 155 -18.82 12.10 26.60
N LEU A 156 -18.69 11.69 25.35
CA LEU A 156 -19.59 12.05 24.27
C LEU A 156 -21.03 11.60 24.57
N ASP A 157 -21.20 10.36 25.02
CA ASP A 157 -22.52 9.85 25.42
C ASP A 157 -23.09 10.63 26.60
N SER A 158 -22.28 10.81 27.67
CA SER A 158 -22.70 11.56 28.87
C SER A 158 -23.08 13.01 28.58
N ALA A 159 -22.49 13.61 27.55
CA ALA A 159 -22.84 14.97 27.08
C ALA A 159 -24.05 15.00 26.14
N GLY A 160 -24.60 13.84 25.75
CA GLY A 160 -25.80 13.74 24.92
C GLY A 160 -25.55 13.76 23.41
N PHE A 161 -24.32 13.53 22.94
CA PHE A 161 -24.04 13.43 21.50
C PHE A 161 -24.71 12.24 20.84
N THR A 162 -24.89 11.14 21.56
CA THR A 162 -25.58 9.94 21.10
C THR A 162 -27.11 10.11 21.00
N GLN A 163 -27.64 11.18 21.57
CA GLN A 163 -29.06 11.55 21.52
C GLN A 163 -29.35 12.76 20.61
N LEU A 164 -28.34 13.32 19.94
CA LEU A 164 -28.56 14.40 18.97
C LEU A 164 -29.55 13.96 17.89
N PRO A 165 -30.47 14.83 17.46
CA PRO A 165 -31.44 14.51 16.42
C PRO A 165 -30.72 14.31 15.06
N GLY A 166 -31.31 13.46 14.20
CA GLY A 166 -30.82 13.24 12.84
C GLY A 166 -29.69 12.21 12.74
N SER A 167 -28.78 12.42 11.77
CA SER A 167 -27.64 11.55 11.52
C SER A 167 -26.45 11.96 12.41
N ARG A 168 -25.99 11.03 13.19
CA ARG A 168 -24.77 11.19 14.01
C ARG A 168 -23.80 10.07 13.71
N LYS A 169 -22.54 10.38 13.61
CA LYS A 169 -21.50 9.44 13.21
C LYS A 169 -20.21 9.69 13.98
N ILE A 170 -19.48 8.62 14.26
CA ILE A 170 -18.19 8.70 14.91
C ILE A 170 -17.12 8.05 14.03
N ILE A 171 -16.09 8.81 13.67
CA ILE A 171 -14.91 8.31 12.97
C ILE A 171 -13.83 7.98 14.01
N VAL A 172 -13.31 6.77 13.93
CA VAL A 172 -12.24 6.27 14.79
C VAL A 172 -11.02 5.92 13.93
N GLU A 173 -9.87 6.45 14.32
CA GLU A 173 -8.58 6.18 13.68
C GLU A 173 -7.96 4.86 14.17
N LYS A 174 -7.08 4.29 13.33
CA LYS A 174 -6.25 3.17 13.78
C LYS A 174 -5.24 3.61 14.85
N PRO A 175 -4.82 2.70 15.74
CA PRO A 175 -5.09 1.27 15.80
C PRO A 175 -6.40 0.93 16.52
N PHE A 176 -7.07 -0.12 16.05
CA PHE A 176 -8.26 -0.68 16.69
C PHE A 176 -7.83 -1.82 17.62
N GLY A 177 -7.37 -1.47 18.82
CA GLY A 177 -6.72 -2.38 19.75
C GLY A 177 -5.24 -2.64 19.39
N LYS A 178 -4.56 -3.35 20.28
CA LYS A 178 -3.16 -3.82 20.14
C LYS A 178 -3.07 -5.36 20.04
N ASP A 179 -4.18 -6.04 20.30
CA ASP A 179 -4.43 -7.47 20.26
C ASP A 179 -5.94 -7.72 20.12
N LEU A 180 -6.33 -8.98 19.96
CA LEU A 180 -7.73 -9.35 19.81
C LEU A 180 -8.57 -8.93 21.03
N GLU A 181 -8.07 -9.11 22.24
CA GLU A 181 -8.81 -8.79 23.48
C GLU A 181 -9.14 -7.29 23.55
N SER A 182 -8.15 -6.43 23.36
CA SER A 182 -8.34 -4.98 23.38
C SER A 182 -9.17 -4.46 22.22
N ALA A 183 -9.13 -5.11 21.05
CA ALA A 183 -9.99 -4.80 19.93
C ALA A 183 -11.46 -5.10 20.22
N VAL A 184 -11.75 -6.27 20.79
CA VAL A 184 -13.10 -6.65 21.24
C VAL A 184 -13.60 -5.70 22.34
N ALA A 185 -12.73 -5.33 23.29
CA ALA A 185 -13.08 -4.38 24.34
C ALA A 185 -13.43 -2.99 23.78
N LEU A 186 -12.64 -2.48 22.84
CA LEU A 186 -12.90 -1.20 22.16
C LEU A 186 -14.22 -1.25 21.36
N ASN A 187 -14.43 -2.30 20.59
CA ASN A 187 -15.67 -2.49 19.82
C ASN A 187 -16.90 -2.53 20.75
N ARG A 188 -16.81 -3.28 21.85
CA ARG A 188 -17.90 -3.32 22.86
C ARG A 188 -18.17 -1.96 23.45
N SER A 189 -17.13 -1.19 23.77
CA SER A 189 -17.28 0.19 24.28
C SER A 189 -17.97 1.12 23.28
N LEU A 190 -17.61 1.04 21.99
CA LEU A 190 -18.25 1.83 20.94
C LEU A 190 -19.72 1.43 20.77
N LEU A 191 -19.99 0.13 20.64
CA LEU A 191 -21.33 -0.42 20.44
C LEU A 191 -22.27 -0.25 21.65
N ALA A 192 -21.75 0.08 22.83
CA ALA A 192 -22.56 0.44 23.99
C ALA A 192 -23.31 1.77 23.79
N HIS A 193 -22.83 2.66 22.93
CA HIS A 193 -23.34 4.01 22.76
C HIS A 193 -23.76 4.33 21.31
N TRP A 194 -23.17 3.63 20.32
CA TRP A 194 -23.38 3.87 18.89
C TRP A 194 -23.86 2.60 18.20
N ARG A 195 -24.69 2.75 17.16
CA ARG A 195 -24.99 1.63 16.27
C ARG A 195 -23.81 1.38 15.32
N GLU A 196 -23.67 0.17 14.80
CA GLU A 196 -22.56 -0.17 13.88
C GLU A 196 -22.56 0.69 12.58
N ASP A 197 -23.73 1.13 12.12
CA ASP A 197 -23.87 2.00 10.96
C ASP A 197 -23.52 3.48 11.24
N GLU A 198 -23.33 3.83 12.51
CA GLU A 198 -22.87 5.15 12.97
C GLU A 198 -21.34 5.18 13.23
N ILE A 199 -20.67 4.00 13.20
CA ILE A 199 -19.22 3.87 13.50
C ILE A 199 -18.41 3.71 12.22
N TYR A 200 -17.49 4.63 11.98
CA TYR A 200 -16.65 4.71 10.80
C TYR A 200 -15.18 4.47 11.18
N ARG A 201 -14.73 3.20 11.14
CA ARG A 201 -13.34 2.83 11.45
C ARG A 201 -12.47 3.00 10.23
N ILE A 202 -11.53 3.94 10.27
CA ILE A 202 -10.68 4.30 9.13
C ILE A 202 -9.57 3.29 8.91
N ASP A 203 -9.50 2.79 7.68
CA ASP A 203 -8.26 2.32 7.07
C ASP A 203 -7.99 3.18 5.83
N HIS A 204 -6.96 4.02 5.88
CA HIS A 204 -6.67 4.98 4.81
C HIS A 204 -6.30 4.31 3.47
N TYR A 205 -5.98 3.01 3.44
CA TYR A 205 -5.82 2.26 2.19
C TYR A 205 -7.13 2.17 1.41
N LEU A 206 -8.27 2.12 2.10
CA LEU A 206 -9.59 2.09 1.45
C LEU A 206 -9.95 3.40 0.73
N GLY A 207 -9.33 4.51 1.15
CA GLY A 207 -9.44 5.79 0.45
C GLY A 207 -8.61 5.88 -0.84
N LYS A 208 -7.79 4.88 -1.17
CA LYS A 208 -6.99 4.88 -2.40
C LYS A 208 -7.80 4.36 -3.57
N GLU A 209 -7.85 5.12 -4.67
CA GLU A 209 -8.53 4.75 -5.91
C GLU A 209 -8.10 3.36 -6.42
N THR A 210 -6.82 3.06 -6.33
CA THR A 210 -6.25 1.78 -6.77
C THR A 210 -6.69 0.59 -5.92
N VAL A 211 -7.00 0.79 -4.65
CA VAL A 211 -7.58 -0.26 -3.78
C VAL A 211 -9.07 -0.45 -4.11
N GLN A 212 -9.82 0.63 -4.30
CA GLN A 212 -11.22 0.56 -4.73
C GLN A 212 -11.35 -0.10 -6.10
N ASN A 213 -10.39 0.17 -6.99
CA ASN A 213 -10.35 -0.43 -8.32
C ASN A 213 -10.23 -1.98 -8.28
N LEU A 214 -9.74 -2.59 -7.21
CA LEU A 214 -9.73 -4.06 -7.11
C LEU A 214 -11.14 -4.65 -7.23
N LEU A 215 -12.11 -4.04 -6.57
CA LEU A 215 -13.51 -4.44 -6.67
C LEU A 215 -14.09 -4.11 -8.04
N ALA A 216 -13.90 -2.86 -8.49
CA ALA A 216 -14.38 -2.40 -9.80
C ALA A 216 -13.83 -3.27 -10.94
N PHE A 217 -12.52 -3.58 -10.91
CA PHE A 217 -11.89 -4.44 -11.90
C PHE A 217 -12.52 -5.82 -11.96
N ARG A 218 -12.76 -6.45 -10.80
CA ARG A 218 -13.35 -7.78 -10.74
C ARG A 218 -14.81 -7.82 -11.17
N MET A 219 -15.58 -6.75 -10.89
CA MET A 219 -17.00 -6.66 -11.27
C MET A 219 -17.20 -6.30 -12.75
N ALA A 220 -16.39 -5.40 -13.29
CA ALA A 220 -16.60 -4.83 -14.61
C ALA A 220 -15.93 -5.62 -15.75
N ASN A 221 -14.94 -6.47 -15.46
CA ASN A 221 -14.18 -7.18 -16.49
C ASN A 221 -14.51 -8.68 -16.51
N GLY A 222 -15.64 -9.03 -17.14
CA GLY A 222 -16.17 -10.39 -17.20
C GLY A 222 -15.21 -11.44 -17.76
N MET A 223 -14.21 -11.04 -18.57
CA MET A 223 -13.17 -11.94 -19.10
C MET A 223 -12.33 -12.60 -17.99
N PHE A 224 -12.17 -11.97 -16.83
CA PHE A 224 -11.42 -12.52 -15.71
C PHE A 224 -12.28 -13.34 -14.75
N ALA A 225 -13.60 -13.17 -14.75
CA ALA A 225 -14.48 -13.82 -13.79
C ALA A 225 -14.34 -15.36 -13.73
N PRO A 226 -14.32 -16.11 -14.86
CA PRO A 226 -14.13 -17.57 -14.84
C PRO A 226 -12.73 -18.00 -14.41
N LEU A 227 -11.73 -17.10 -14.49
CA LEU A 227 -10.34 -17.38 -14.13
C LEU A 227 -10.04 -17.09 -12.66
N TRP A 228 -10.97 -16.45 -11.93
CA TRP A 228 -10.73 -15.95 -10.57
C TRP A 228 -10.98 -17.01 -9.48
N ASN A 229 -10.19 -18.10 -9.53
CA ASN A 229 -10.30 -19.23 -8.60
C ASN A 229 -9.01 -20.05 -8.56
N ALA A 230 -8.89 -20.97 -7.62
CA ALA A 230 -7.73 -21.84 -7.41
C ALA A 230 -7.44 -22.81 -8.57
N THR A 231 -8.41 -23.07 -9.46
CA THR A 231 -8.18 -23.91 -10.66
C THR A 231 -7.25 -23.21 -11.64
N HIS A 232 -7.37 -21.88 -11.79
CA HIS A 232 -6.62 -21.09 -12.77
C HIS A 232 -5.49 -20.27 -12.14
N ILE A 233 -5.64 -19.83 -10.87
CA ILE A 233 -4.64 -19.06 -10.14
C ILE A 233 -3.76 -20.01 -9.35
N ASP A 234 -2.43 -19.87 -9.51
CA ASP A 234 -1.45 -20.65 -8.77
C ASP A 234 -1.24 -20.10 -7.35
N HIS A 235 -1.10 -18.78 -7.23
CA HIS A 235 -1.01 -18.09 -5.96
C HIS A 235 -1.23 -16.58 -6.11
N ILE A 236 -1.43 -15.90 -5.00
CA ILE A 236 -1.52 -14.44 -4.92
C ILE A 236 -0.44 -13.94 -3.96
N GLN A 237 0.21 -12.82 -4.31
CA GLN A 237 1.17 -12.13 -3.45
C GLN A 237 0.69 -10.72 -3.20
N ILE A 238 0.65 -10.28 -1.94
CA ILE A 238 0.32 -8.92 -1.52
C ILE A 238 1.52 -8.36 -0.76
N SER A 239 2.15 -7.34 -1.32
CA SER A 239 3.36 -6.73 -0.77
C SER A 239 3.11 -5.26 -0.43
N ALA A 240 3.55 -4.83 0.76
CA ALA A 240 3.60 -3.42 1.15
C ALA A 240 4.98 -3.13 1.76
N THR A 241 5.88 -2.58 0.96
CA THR A 241 7.30 -2.38 1.28
C THR A 241 7.63 -0.90 1.43
N GLU A 242 8.45 -0.55 2.41
CA GLU A 242 8.89 0.82 2.69
C GLU A 242 10.43 0.91 2.66
N THR A 243 10.95 1.98 2.07
CA THR A 243 12.41 2.25 2.03
C THR A 243 12.91 2.99 3.28
N VAL A 244 11.99 3.58 4.04
CA VAL A 244 12.30 4.31 5.27
C VAL A 244 12.34 3.37 6.46
N GLY A 245 13.17 3.72 7.44
CA GLY A 245 13.20 3.08 8.76
C GLY A 245 12.06 3.58 9.66
N VAL A 246 12.26 3.51 10.98
CA VAL A 246 11.29 4.05 11.95
C VAL A 246 11.53 5.52 12.27
N GLU A 247 12.74 6.02 12.02
CA GLU A 247 13.14 7.42 12.18
C GLU A 247 12.73 8.00 13.56
N THR A 248 11.93 9.07 13.57
CA THR A 248 11.47 9.71 14.82
C THR A 248 10.35 8.94 15.54
N ARG A 249 9.82 7.86 14.94
CA ARG A 249 8.70 7.06 15.47
C ARG A 249 9.15 5.78 16.20
N GLY A 250 10.42 5.69 16.60
CA GLY A 250 10.98 4.49 17.23
C GLY A 250 10.16 4.00 18.41
N GLU A 251 9.83 4.85 19.38
CA GLU A 251 9.04 4.48 20.56
C GLU A 251 7.63 3.91 20.22
N TYR A 252 6.95 4.52 19.26
CA TYR A 252 5.66 4.03 18.80
C TYR A 252 5.80 2.68 18.11
N TYR A 253 6.77 2.58 17.21
CA TYR A 253 6.94 1.38 16.38
C TYR A 253 7.42 0.19 17.22
N ASP A 254 8.23 0.44 18.25
CA ASP A 254 8.74 -0.61 19.14
C ASP A 254 7.63 -1.30 19.96
N LYS A 255 6.54 -0.57 20.21
CA LYS A 255 5.32 -1.12 20.83
C LYS A 255 4.36 -1.76 19.81
N THR A 256 4.41 -1.34 18.55
CA THR A 256 3.43 -1.71 17.52
C THR A 256 3.94 -2.87 16.65
N GLY A 257 5.08 -2.73 15.99
CA GLY A 257 5.65 -3.69 15.06
C GLY A 257 4.87 -3.84 13.76
N VAL A 258 5.49 -4.53 12.79
CA VAL A 258 4.97 -4.66 11.43
C VAL A 258 3.62 -5.36 11.33
N VAL A 259 3.35 -6.33 12.19
CA VAL A 259 2.09 -7.09 12.14
C VAL A 259 0.90 -6.20 12.46
N ARG A 260 1.00 -5.40 13.53
CA ARG A 260 -0.05 -4.46 13.95
C ARG A 260 -0.12 -3.24 13.03
N ASP A 261 1.04 -2.77 12.52
CA ASP A 261 1.06 -1.57 11.68
C ASP A 261 0.50 -1.84 10.27
N MET A 262 0.73 -3.04 9.71
CA MET A 262 0.47 -3.32 8.30
C MET A 262 -0.38 -4.57 8.04
N LEU A 263 -0.10 -5.72 8.69
CA LEU A 263 -0.75 -6.98 8.33
C LEU A 263 -2.21 -7.01 8.78
N GLN A 264 -2.46 -6.71 10.04
CA GLN A 264 -3.78 -6.78 10.69
C GLN A 264 -4.84 -5.90 10.01
N ASN A 265 -4.41 -4.85 9.34
CA ASN A 265 -5.27 -3.84 8.72
C ASN A 265 -5.12 -3.83 7.19
N HIS A 266 -4.20 -3.04 6.67
CA HIS A 266 -4.07 -2.74 5.23
C HIS A 266 -3.96 -3.99 4.35
N LEU A 267 -3.13 -4.98 4.76
CA LEU A 267 -2.95 -6.18 3.95
C LEU A 267 -4.19 -7.09 4.01
N MET A 268 -4.88 -7.15 5.16
CA MET A 268 -6.15 -7.88 5.28
C MET A 268 -7.27 -7.22 4.45
N GLN A 269 -7.28 -5.88 4.32
CA GLN A 269 -8.21 -5.18 3.44
C GLN A 269 -7.97 -5.56 1.97
N MET A 270 -6.70 -5.53 1.53
CA MET A 270 -6.35 -5.91 0.16
C MET A 270 -6.63 -7.39 -0.11
N LEU A 271 -6.32 -8.28 0.86
CA LEU A 271 -6.68 -9.69 0.79
C LEU A 271 -8.20 -9.86 0.59
N ALA A 272 -9.00 -9.13 1.37
CA ALA A 272 -10.45 -9.20 1.28
C ALA A 272 -10.93 -8.79 -0.11
N TYR A 273 -10.53 -7.64 -0.63
CA TYR A 273 -10.97 -7.19 -1.97
C TYR A 273 -10.55 -8.12 -3.11
N VAL A 274 -9.38 -8.74 -2.98
CA VAL A 274 -8.88 -9.66 -4.03
C VAL A 274 -9.58 -11.02 -3.97
N CYS A 275 -9.84 -11.53 -2.76
CA CYS A 275 -10.26 -12.91 -2.58
C CYS A 275 -11.75 -13.11 -2.23
N MET A 276 -12.49 -12.06 -1.79
CA MET A 276 -13.91 -12.19 -1.45
C MET A 276 -14.76 -12.61 -2.66
N GLU A 277 -15.92 -13.18 -2.42
CA GLU A 277 -16.93 -13.32 -3.47
C GLU A 277 -17.38 -11.94 -3.95
N LEU A 278 -17.80 -11.84 -5.22
CA LEU A 278 -18.37 -10.60 -5.70
C LEU A 278 -19.69 -10.34 -5.00
N PRO A 279 -19.88 -9.15 -4.39
CA PRO A 279 -21.11 -8.84 -3.72
C PRO A 279 -22.27 -8.76 -4.71
N ALA A 280 -23.48 -9.13 -4.30
CA ALA A 280 -24.67 -9.08 -5.13
C ALA A 280 -25.05 -7.63 -5.54
N SER A 281 -24.60 -6.64 -4.77
CA SER A 281 -24.79 -5.22 -5.05
C SER A 281 -23.63 -4.41 -4.46
N LEU A 282 -23.52 -3.13 -4.84
CA LEU A 282 -22.57 -2.18 -4.24
C LEU A 282 -23.10 -1.55 -2.95
N GLU A 283 -24.18 -2.07 -2.37
CA GLU A 283 -24.66 -1.61 -1.06
C GLU A 283 -23.59 -1.88 0.02
N PRO A 284 -23.40 -0.96 0.96
CA PRO A 284 -22.35 -1.06 1.96
C PRO A 284 -22.37 -2.36 2.77
N SER A 285 -23.57 -2.87 3.10
CA SER A 285 -23.73 -4.13 3.82
C SER A 285 -23.24 -5.31 2.99
N ALA A 286 -23.63 -5.40 1.71
CA ALA A 286 -23.25 -6.50 0.83
C ALA A 286 -21.74 -6.60 0.65
N VAL A 287 -21.06 -5.46 0.41
CA VAL A 287 -19.60 -5.42 0.27
C VAL A 287 -18.91 -5.83 1.59
N ARG A 288 -19.36 -5.30 2.72
CA ARG A 288 -18.75 -5.59 4.03
C ARG A 288 -19.01 -7.03 4.48
N ASP A 289 -20.15 -7.62 4.12
CA ASP A 289 -20.49 -9.03 4.41
C ASP A 289 -19.53 -9.98 3.68
N GLU A 290 -19.26 -9.74 2.39
CA GLU A 290 -18.32 -10.57 1.64
C GLU A 290 -16.89 -10.48 2.17
N LYS A 291 -16.44 -9.28 2.57
CA LYS A 291 -15.13 -9.09 3.21
C LYS A 291 -15.01 -9.92 4.50
N SER A 292 -16.01 -9.86 5.37
CA SER A 292 -16.00 -10.61 6.63
C SER A 292 -16.16 -12.11 6.41
N ARG A 293 -16.98 -12.54 5.45
CA ARG A 293 -17.11 -13.94 5.08
C ARG A 293 -15.78 -14.52 4.62
N LEU A 294 -15.02 -13.77 3.83
CA LEU A 294 -13.68 -14.20 3.43
C LEU A 294 -12.75 -14.36 4.62
N LEU A 295 -12.65 -13.36 5.52
CA LEU A 295 -11.71 -13.45 6.64
C LEU A 295 -12.05 -14.63 7.58
N ARG A 296 -13.33 -14.96 7.76
CA ARG A 296 -13.74 -16.14 8.53
C ARG A 296 -13.34 -17.46 7.86
N ALA A 297 -13.18 -17.48 6.55
CA ALA A 297 -12.69 -18.62 5.81
C ALA A 297 -11.15 -18.73 5.79
N VAL A 298 -10.42 -17.73 6.27
CA VAL A 298 -8.96 -17.82 6.41
C VAL A 298 -8.62 -18.82 7.51
N ARG A 299 -7.80 -19.81 7.16
CA ARG A 299 -7.31 -20.82 8.11
C ARG A 299 -6.47 -20.16 9.19
N LEU A 300 -6.86 -20.37 10.44
CA LEU A 300 -6.12 -19.85 11.59
C LEU A 300 -4.82 -20.62 11.78
N PHE A 301 -3.81 -19.94 12.26
CA PHE A 301 -2.55 -20.57 12.63
C PHE A 301 -2.67 -21.29 13.98
N ASP A 302 -2.11 -22.47 14.05
CA ASP A 302 -1.64 -23.08 15.29
C ASP A 302 -0.13 -22.75 15.46
N ARG A 303 0.48 -23.25 16.55
CA ARG A 303 1.90 -22.97 16.85
C ARG A 303 2.83 -23.50 15.75
N ASP A 304 2.55 -24.66 15.20
CA ASP A 304 3.39 -25.33 14.20
C ASP A 304 3.28 -24.63 12.84
N SER A 305 2.07 -24.35 12.40
CA SER A 305 1.82 -23.60 11.16
C SER A 305 2.31 -22.16 11.26
N ALA A 306 2.15 -21.47 12.38
CA ALA A 306 2.73 -20.14 12.59
C ALA A 306 4.26 -20.16 12.51
N SER A 307 4.90 -21.17 13.10
CA SER A 307 6.37 -21.32 13.03
C SER A 307 6.87 -21.64 11.62
N ARG A 308 6.10 -22.42 10.85
CA ARG A 308 6.45 -22.83 9.49
C ARG A 308 6.13 -21.77 8.43
N ASP A 309 4.97 -21.14 8.53
CA ASP A 309 4.38 -20.33 7.48
C ASP A 309 4.47 -18.81 7.73
N CYS A 310 5.07 -18.41 8.88
CA CYS A 310 5.29 -17.01 9.21
C CYS A 310 6.78 -16.74 9.43
N VAL A 311 7.28 -15.68 8.78
CA VAL A 311 8.66 -15.21 8.89
C VAL A 311 8.67 -13.82 9.49
N ARG A 312 9.52 -13.59 10.49
CA ARG A 312 9.82 -12.27 11.05
C ARG A 312 11.21 -11.81 10.69
N GLY A 313 11.38 -10.49 10.57
CA GLY A 313 12.69 -9.89 10.34
C GLY A 313 12.87 -8.57 11.06
N GLN A 314 14.13 -8.21 11.31
CA GLN A 314 14.51 -6.92 11.85
C GLN A 314 15.70 -6.39 11.05
N TYR A 315 15.65 -5.10 10.64
CA TYR A 315 16.75 -4.55 9.86
C TYR A 315 17.94 -4.18 10.71
N GLY A 316 19.13 -4.58 10.24
CA GLY A 316 20.42 -4.09 10.68
C GLY A 316 20.87 -2.86 9.90
N ALA A 317 22.03 -2.33 10.25
CA ALA A 317 22.67 -1.25 9.50
C ALA A 317 22.90 -1.66 8.04
N GLY A 318 22.84 -0.69 7.14
CA GLY A 318 23.00 -0.92 5.71
C GLY A 318 23.13 0.39 4.92
N ALA A 319 22.60 0.41 3.70
CA ALA A 319 22.62 1.59 2.85
C ALA A 319 21.21 1.90 2.32
N LYS A 320 20.87 3.19 2.24
CA LYS A 320 19.68 3.68 1.56
C LYS A 320 19.83 3.58 0.04
N ALA A 321 18.73 3.81 -0.67
CA ALA A 321 18.74 3.76 -2.14
C ALA A 321 19.67 4.81 -2.80
N ASP A 322 19.96 5.90 -2.10
CA ASP A 322 20.92 6.95 -2.54
C ASP A 322 22.38 6.64 -2.15
N GLY A 323 22.65 5.46 -1.58
CA GLY A 323 23.98 5.05 -1.13
C GLY A 323 24.37 5.59 0.25
N SER A 324 23.59 6.45 0.88
CA SER A 324 23.87 6.95 2.24
C SER A 324 23.70 5.84 3.27
N ALA A 325 24.48 5.91 4.37
CA ALA A 325 24.39 4.93 5.46
C ALA A 325 23.00 4.96 6.11
N ALA A 326 22.48 3.78 6.42
CA ALA A 326 21.25 3.59 7.17
C ALA A 326 21.57 2.94 8.53
N LEU A 327 20.98 3.44 9.59
CA LEU A 327 21.08 2.83 10.92
C LEU A 327 20.33 1.50 10.95
N GLY A 328 20.78 0.59 11.81
CA GLY A 328 20.01 -0.58 12.18
C GLY A 328 18.87 -0.21 13.14
N TYR A 329 17.81 -1.03 13.18
CA TYR A 329 16.61 -0.76 13.96
C TYR A 329 16.92 -0.43 15.44
N ARG A 330 17.76 -1.23 16.09
CA ARG A 330 18.16 -1.04 17.49
C ARG A 330 19.06 0.18 17.73
N GLN A 331 19.50 0.84 16.65
CA GLN A 331 20.29 2.08 16.70
C GLN A 331 19.41 3.32 16.46
N GLU A 332 18.15 3.13 16.05
CA GLU A 332 17.21 4.23 15.82
C GLU A 332 16.80 4.89 17.13
N SER A 333 16.47 6.18 17.06
CA SER A 333 16.10 6.97 18.23
C SER A 333 14.89 6.38 18.95
N LYS A 334 14.96 6.24 20.27
CA LYS A 334 13.89 5.74 21.15
C LYS A 334 13.46 4.28 20.88
N VAL A 335 14.30 3.48 20.25
CA VAL A 335 14.15 2.03 20.15
C VAL A 335 14.98 1.38 21.25
N ASP A 336 14.45 0.32 21.88
CA ASP A 336 15.20 -0.47 22.83
C ASP A 336 16.36 -1.19 22.13
N PRO A 337 17.63 -1.02 22.57
CA PRO A 337 18.79 -1.72 21.99
C PRO A 337 18.68 -3.24 21.99
N GLU A 338 17.85 -3.81 22.89
CA GLU A 338 17.57 -5.25 22.97
C GLU A 338 16.23 -5.64 22.36
N SER A 339 15.57 -4.73 21.62
CA SER A 339 14.25 -4.96 21.04
C SER A 339 14.18 -6.26 20.24
N ASN A 340 13.16 -7.06 20.52
CA ASN A 340 12.79 -8.27 19.77
C ASN A 340 11.64 -7.98 18.77
N ASN A 341 11.33 -6.71 18.54
CA ASN A 341 10.23 -6.31 17.67
C ASN A 341 10.55 -6.54 16.20
N ALA A 342 9.58 -7.02 15.43
CA ALA A 342 9.73 -7.28 14.02
C ALA A 342 9.45 -6.02 13.18
N THR A 343 10.39 -5.70 12.28
CA THR A 343 10.26 -4.63 11.29
C THR A 343 9.92 -5.16 9.90
N TYR A 344 9.88 -6.48 9.75
CA TYR A 344 9.49 -7.23 8.56
C TYR A 344 8.67 -8.44 8.96
N ALA A 345 7.63 -8.73 8.19
CA ALA A 345 6.88 -9.98 8.28
C ALA A 345 6.53 -10.49 6.89
N ALA A 346 6.59 -11.81 6.72
CA ALA A 346 5.99 -12.50 5.59
C ALA A 346 5.17 -13.68 6.12
N VAL A 347 3.95 -13.85 5.60
CA VAL A 347 3.03 -14.92 6.03
C VAL A 347 2.44 -15.61 4.82
N LYS A 348 2.26 -16.92 4.92
CA LYS A 348 1.54 -17.75 3.96
C LYS A 348 0.18 -18.10 4.55
N LEU A 349 -0.88 -17.66 3.89
CA LEU A 349 -2.26 -17.91 4.28
C LEU A 349 -2.94 -18.90 3.34
N HIS A 350 -3.94 -19.59 3.86
CA HIS A 350 -4.89 -20.40 3.10
C HIS A 350 -6.32 -19.94 3.39
N VAL A 351 -7.16 -19.95 2.37
CA VAL A 351 -8.57 -19.65 2.47
C VAL A 351 -9.34 -20.93 2.23
N ASP A 352 -10.08 -21.40 3.23
CA ASP A 352 -10.81 -22.67 3.22
C ASP A 352 -12.25 -22.46 2.73
N ASN A 353 -12.37 -22.16 1.44
CA ASN A 353 -13.64 -22.13 0.71
C ASN A 353 -13.47 -22.74 -0.68
N ASP A 354 -14.59 -22.99 -1.38
CA ASP A 354 -14.60 -23.68 -2.68
C ASP A 354 -13.78 -22.94 -3.76
N ARG A 355 -13.72 -21.62 -3.68
CA ARG A 355 -12.99 -20.80 -4.65
C ARG A 355 -11.46 -20.89 -4.50
N TRP A 356 -10.95 -20.97 -3.28
CA TRP A 356 -9.53 -20.81 -2.97
C TRP A 356 -8.86 -22.02 -2.33
N ALA A 357 -9.61 -23.10 -2.08
CA ALA A 357 -9.07 -24.30 -1.44
C ALA A 357 -7.78 -24.78 -2.13
N GLY A 358 -6.72 -24.96 -1.33
CA GLY A 358 -5.41 -25.42 -1.79
C GLY A 358 -4.51 -24.36 -2.42
N MET A 359 -5.00 -23.15 -2.70
CA MET A 359 -4.19 -22.04 -3.23
C MET A 359 -3.61 -21.20 -2.08
N PRO A 360 -2.30 -20.98 -2.00
CA PRO A 360 -1.71 -20.10 -0.99
C PRO A 360 -1.82 -18.63 -1.40
N VAL A 361 -1.96 -17.77 -0.39
CA VAL A 361 -1.79 -16.32 -0.50
C VAL A 361 -0.62 -15.90 0.37
N TYR A 362 0.33 -15.17 -0.20
CA TYR A 362 1.51 -14.68 0.50
C TYR A 362 1.37 -13.19 0.77
N LEU A 363 1.46 -12.79 2.03
CA LEU A 363 1.48 -11.39 2.43
C LEU A 363 2.88 -11.04 2.93
N ARG A 364 3.39 -9.85 2.59
CA ARG A 364 4.61 -9.32 3.21
C ARG A 364 4.54 -7.82 3.40
N SER A 365 5.18 -7.37 4.47
CA SER A 365 5.47 -5.96 4.70
C SER A 365 6.78 -5.80 5.45
N GLY A 366 7.46 -4.67 5.25
CA GLY A 366 8.69 -4.38 5.97
C GLY A 366 9.21 -2.98 5.73
N LYS A 367 10.05 -2.53 6.66
CA LYS A 367 10.73 -1.23 6.63
C LYS A 367 12.19 -1.37 6.22
N SER A 368 12.79 -0.26 5.84
CA SER A 368 14.18 -0.21 5.34
C SER A 368 14.48 -1.20 4.25
N LEU A 369 13.51 -1.44 3.36
CA LEU A 369 13.66 -2.31 2.20
C LEU A 369 14.20 -1.54 1.00
N TRP A 370 14.64 -2.27 -0.01
CA TRP A 370 15.23 -1.69 -1.21
C TRP A 370 14.27 -0.81 -2.02
N LYS A 371 12.99 -1.18 -2.07
CA LYS A 371 11.95 -0.51 -2.86
C LYS A 371 10.76 -0.15 -2.00
N ARG A 372 10.24 1.06 -2.17
CA ARG A 372 8.91 1.42 -1.69
C ARG A 372 7.87 0.98 -2.71
N GLY A 373 6.89 0.20 -2.28
CA GLY A 373 5.79 -0.20 -3.16
C GLY A 373 4.71 -0.99 -2.42
N THR A 374 3.46 -0.75 -2.82
CA THR A 374 2.34 -1.63 -2.48
C THR A 374 1.81 -2.20 -3.78
N GLU A 375 1.78 -3.53 -3.87
CA GLU A 375 1.41 -4.23 -5.09
C GLU A 375 0.75 -5.57 -4.78
N ILE A 376 -0.15 -6.00 -5.67
CA ILE A 376 -0.79 -7.30 -5.63
C ILE A 376 -0.47 -8.02 -6.93
N VAL A 377 0.12 -9.20 -6.84
CA VAL A 377 0.46 -10.05 -7.98
C VAL A 377 -0.41 -11.30 -7.94
N VAL A 378 -1.21 -11.48 -8.97
CA VAL A 378 -1.98 -12.71 -9.22
C VAL A 378 -1.23 -13.50 -10.29
N GLN A 379 -0.66 -14.63 -9.91
CA GLN A 379 0.00 -15.54 -10.84
C GLN A 379 -0.96 -16.62 -11.29
N PHE A 380 -1.17 -16.73 -12.58
CA PHE A 380 -1.96 -17.79 -13.19
C PHE A 380 -1.13 -19.08 -13.32
N ARG A 381 -1.81 -20.22 -13.35
CA ARG A 381 -1.13 -21.51 -13.62
C ARG A 381 -0.59 -21.51 -15.05
N PRO A 382 0.63 -22.02 -15.27
CA PRO A 382 1.15 -22.17 -16.63
C PRO A 382 0.33 -23.21 -17.40
N GLN A 383 0.23 -23.02 -18.71
CA GLN A 383 -0.39 -24.01 -19.58
C GLN A 383 0.51 -25.27 -19.68
N PRO A 384 -0.08 -26.48 -19.70
CA PRO A 384 0.72 -27.69 -19.89
C PRO A 384 1.44 -27.70 -21.25
N GLY A 385 2.74 -27.97 -21.23
CA GLY A 385 3.53 -28.26 -22.43
C GLY A 385 4.22 -27.07 -23.12
N ASP A 386 4.00 -25.83 -22.68
CA ASP A 386 4.62 -24.68 -23.34
C ASP A 386 6.00 -24.28 -22.77
N GLY A 387 6.39 -24.80 -21.60
CA GLY A 387 7.63 -24.45 -20.92
C GLY A 387 7.77 -22.95 -20.61
N GLY A 388 6.71 -22.17 -20.86
CA GLY A 388 6.68 -20.72 -20.75
C GLY A 388 6.59 -20.21 -19.33
N GLU A 389 6.91 -18.92 -19.15
CA GLU A 389 6.70 -18.27 -17.87
C GLU A 389 5.18 -18.01 -17.65
N PRO A 390 4.71 -18.12 -16.40
CA PRO A 390 3.29 -17.95 -16.09
C PRO A 390 2.81 -16.54 -16.39
N ASN A 391 1.54 -16.42 -16.75
CA ASN A 391 0.89 -15.13 -16.90
C ASN A 391 0.69 -14.47 -15.54
N LEU A 392 0.86 -13.16 -15.48
CA LEU A 392 0.68 -12.35 -14.27
C LEU A 392 -0.33 -11.25 -14.52
N LEU A 393 -1.18 -11.00 -13.53
CA LEU A 393 -1.95 -9.78 -13.41
C LEU A 393 -1.45 -9.04 -12.16
N ILE A 394 -1.03 -7.80 -12.33
CA ILE A 394 -0.38 -7.02 -11.28
C ILE A 394 -1.16 -5.74 -11.07
N PHE A 395 -1.62 -5.52 -9.84
CA PHE A 395 -2.19 -4.26 -9.40
C PHE A 395 -1.12 -3.47 -8.64
N HIS A 396 -0.73 -2.35 -9.19
CA HIS A 396 0.15 -1.40 -8.55
C HIS A 396 -0.69 -0.39 -7.77
N ILE A 397 -0.55 -0.39 -6.46
CA ILE A 397 -1.36 0.44 -5.55
C ILE A 397 -0.68 1.79 -5.31
N GLN A 398 0.64 1.77 -5.00
CA GLN A 398 1.46 2.97 -4.77
C GLN A 398 2.96 2.64 -4.82
N PRO A 399 3.87 3.59 -5.10
CA PRO A 399 3.62 4.98 -5.53
C PRO A 399 3.12 5.08 -6.98
N PHE A 400 3.41 4.07 -7.79
CA PHE A 400 2.84 3.90 -9.11
C PHE A 400 1.42 3.36 -8.97
N GLN A 401 0.50 3.87 -9.78
CA GLN A 401 -0.92 3.51 -9.74
C GLN A 401 -1.34 2.96 -11.10
N GLY A 402 -1.71 1.67 -11.17
CA GLY A 402 -2.08 1.06 -12.44
C GLY A 402 -2.30 -0.44 -12.38
N VAL A 403 -2.59 -1.02 -13.54
CA VAL A 403 -2.72 -2.47 -13.73
C VAL A 403 -1.80 -2.91 -14.85
N GLU A 404 -1.13 -4.03 -14.67
CA GLU A 404 -0.22 -4.62 -15.66
C GLU A 404 -0.57 -6.09 -15.88
N ILE A 405 -0.65 -6.50 -17.13
CA ILE A 405 -0.80 -7.90 -17.53
C ILE A 405 0.49 -8.33 -18.22
N ARG A 406 1.12 -9.40 -17.74
CA ARG A 406 2.26 -10.06 -18.38
C ARG A 406 1.80 -11.37 -18.99
N MET A 407 2.06 -11.55 -20.27
CA MET A 407 1.68 -12.73 -21.05
C MET A 407 2.80 -13.18 -21.97
N GLN A 408 2.59 -14.31 -22.64
CA GLN A 408 3.49 -14.78 -23.69
C GLN A 408 2.92 -14.38 -25.07
N ALA A 409 3.78 -13.94 -25.96
CA ALA A 409 3.46 -13.68 -27.36
C ALA A 409 4.46 -14.38 -28.26
N LYS A 410 4.01 -14.81 -29.45
CA LYS A 410 4.93 -15.33 -30.47
C LYS A 410 5.84 -14.21 -30.96
N ARG A 411 7.15 -14.43 -30.92
CA ARG A 411 8.14 -13.53 -31.51
C ARG A 411 7.92 -13.42 -33.03
N PRO A 412 7.99 -12.23 -33.64
CA PRO A 412 8.01 -12.09 -35.09
C PRO A 412 9.15 -12.91 -35.70
N GLY A 413 8.87 -13.55 -36.85
CA GLY A 413 9.84 -14.43 -37.54
C GLY A 413 9.28 -15.82 -37.85
N PRO A 414 10.05 -16.68 -38.58
CA PRO A 414 9.58 -17.98 -39.04
C PRO A 414 9.49 -19.03 -37.92
N ALA A 415 10.28 -18.90 -36.86
CA ALA A 415 10.27 -19.82 -35.73
C ALA A 415 9.09 -19.55 -34.78
N PHE A 416 8.54 -20.62 -34.17
CA PHE A 416 7.53 -20.50 -33.09
C PHE A 416 8.24 -20.33 -31.76
N GLU A 417 8.70 -19.13 -31.48
CA GLU A 417 9.37 -18.77 -30.24
C GLU A 417 8.45 -17.89 -29.41
N LEU A 418 8.19 -18.27 -28.14
CA LEU A 418 7.40 -17.49 -27.22
C LEU A 418 8.27 -16.49 -26.46
N GLN A 419 7.72 -15.32 -26.23
CA GLN A 419 8.38 -14.24 -25.56
C GLN A 419 7.41 -13.50 -24.64
N ARG A 420 7.92 -13.02 -23.47
CA ARG A 420 7.16 -12.20 -22.55
C ARG A 420 6.78 -10.87 -23.20
N ALA A 421 5.49 -10.53 -23.15
CA ALA A 421 4.91 -9.26 -23.52
C ALA A 421 4.10 -8.69 -22.35
N GLY A 422 3.96 -7.37 -22.27
CA GLY A 422 3.19 -6.72 -21.20
C GLY A 422 2.23 -5.70 -21.76
N MET A 423 1.04 -5.63 -21.18
CA MET A 423 0.09 -4.54 -21.34
C MET A 423 -0.03 -3.82 -20.01
N ARG A 424 0.00 -2.49 -20.03
CA ARG A 424 -0.05 -1.67 -18.83
C ARG A 424 -1.03 -0.54 -18.97
N PHE A 425 -1.80 -0.35 -17.93
CA PHE A 425 -2.70 0.77 -17.73
C PHE A 425 -2.15 1.62 -16.58
N ASP A 426 -2.02 2.92 -16.81
CA ASP A 426 -1.53 3.90 -15.84
C ASP A 426 -2.64 4.92 -15.56
N TYR A 427 -2.99 5.11 -14.28
CA TYR A 427 -4.02 6.06 -13.87
C TYR A 427 -3.67 7.50 -14.25
N ALA A 428 -2.41 7.90 -14.06
CA ALA A 428 -2.00 9.27 -14.34
C ALA A 428 -1.96 9.59 -15.84
N GLU A 429 -1.76 8.57 -16.69
CA GLU A 429 -1.77 8.73 -18.14
C GLU A 429 -3.19 8.67 -18.73
N THR A 430 -4.12 7.99 -18.05
CA THR A 430 -5.47 7.72 -18.58
C THR A 430 -6.52 8.68 -18.04
N PHE A 431 -6.39 9.06 -16.77
CA PHE A 431 -7.31 9.97 -16.11
C PHE A 431 -6.57 11.24 -15.69
N GLU A 432 -7.22 12.38 -15.78
CA GLU A 432 -6.75 13.62 -15.15
C GLU A 432 -6.85 13.49 -13.62
N ALA A 433 -6.04 12.61 -13.05
CA ALA A 433 -6.12 12.29 -11.63
C ALA A 433 -5.61 13.46 -10.79
N THR A 434 -6.48 14.06 -10.00
CA THR A 434 -6.08 14.94 -8.91
C THR A 434 -5.33 14.12 -7.86
N ARG A 435 -4.16 14.59 -7.45
CA ARG A 435 -3.38 13.96 -6.37
C ARG A 435 -4.10 14.22 -5.05
N GLY A 436 -4.90 13.25 -4.59
CA GLY A 436 -5.55 13.30 -3.28
C GLY A 436 -4.71 12.59 -2.21
N THR A 437 -5.01 12.84 -0.94
CA THR A 437 -4.42 12.16 0.21
C THR A 437 -5.10 10.81 0.48
N GLY A 438 -6.28 10.56 -0.13
CA GLY A 438 -7.19 9.46 0.18
C GLY A 438 -8.17 9.79 1.31
N TYR A 439 -7.89 10.81 2.11
CA TYR A 439 -8.82 11.28 3.16
C TYR A 439 -10.00 12.05 2.58
N GLU A 440 -9.87 12.66 1.40
CA GLU A 440 -10.96 13.32 0.68
C GLU A 440 -12.12 12.36 0.45
N VAL A 441 -11.84 11.18 -0.06
CA VAL A 441 -12.85 10.14 -0.34
C VAL A 441 -13.50 9.65 0.97
N LEU A 442 -12.68 9.38 1.99
CA LEU A 442 -13.18 8.91 3.28
C LEU A 442 -14.06 9.95 3.97
N LEU A 443 -13.64 11.21 4.01
CA LEU A 443 -14.44 12.29 4.60
C LEU A 443 -15.74 12.52 3.82
N SER A 444 -15.68 12.52 2.49
CA SER A 444 -16.88 12.65 1.64
C SER A 444 -17.86 11.51 1.91
N ASN A 445 -17.40 10.26 1.92
CA ASN A 445 -18.27 9.10 2.22
C ASN A 445 -18.87 9.18 3.62
N ALA A 446 -18.10 9.56 4.64
CA ALA A 446 -18.60 9.70 6.00
C ALA A 446 -19.66 10.82 6.11
N LEU A 447 -19.43 11.98 5.46
CA LEU A 447 -20.41 13.07 5.41
C LEU A 447 -21.70 12.62 4.74
N ASN A 448 -21.62 11.86 3.66
CA ASN A 448 -22.77 11.32 2.93
C ASN A 448 -23.42 10.09 3.61
N GLY A 449 -22.84 9.58 4.70
CA GLY A 449 -23.39 8.42 5.40
C GLY A 449 -23.13 7.09 4.71
N ASP A 450 -22.12 7.01 3.84
CA ASP A 450 -21.70 5.78 3.16
C ASP A 450 -20.57 5.08 3.94
N PRO A 451 -20.83 3.94 4.61
CA PRO A 451 -19.81 3.22 5.36
C PRO A 451 -19.05 2.15 4.54
N THR A 452 -19.17 2.13 3.20
CA THR A 452 -18.55 1.10 2.33
C THR A 452 -17.04 1.00 2.51
N LEU A 453 -16.36 2.15 2.65
CA LEU A 453 -14.90 2.24 2.78
C LEU A 453 -14.43 2.22 4.25
N PHE A 454 -15.28 1.78 5.19
CA PHE A 454 -14.95 1.71 6.61
C PHE A 454 -15.04 0.29 7.13
N SER A 455 -14.16 -0.03 8.07
CA SER A 455 -14.10 -1.36 8.66
C SER A 455 -15.26 -1.57 9.65
N ARG A 456 -15.92 -2.72 9.52
CA ARG A 456 -16.98 -3.16 10.46
C ARG A 456 -16.36 -3.92 11.63
N THR A 457 -17.05 -3.98 12.75
CA THR A 457 -16.63 -4.69 13.98
C THR A 457 -16.11 -6.09 13.70
N ASP A 458 -16.86 -6.90 12.97
CA ASP A 458 -16.50 -8.30 12.65
C ASP A 458 -15.23 -8.38 11.81
N PHE A 459 -15.05 -7.49 10.81
CA PHE A 459 -13.82 -7.46 10.01
C PHE A 459 -12.60 -7.18 10.88
N VAL A 460 -12.69 -6.22 11.82
CA VAL A 460 -11.59 -5.89 12.73
C VAL A 460 -11.25 -7.09 13.61
N GLU A 461 -12.25 -7.72 14.21
CA GLU A 461 -12.05 -8.86 15.10
C GLU A 461 -11.54 -10.10 14.36
N ASP A 462 -12.08 -10.40 13.17
CA ASP A 462 -11.64 -11.53 12.34
C ASP A 462 -10.20 -11.32 11.84
N SER A 463 -9.81 -10.09 11.47
CA SER A 463 -8.42 -9.79 11.10
C SER A 463 -7.44 -9.94 12.28
N TRP A 464 -7.83 -9.55 13.50
CA TRP A 464 -7.05 -9.82 14.71
C TRP A 464 -6.95 -11.32 15.01
N ARG A 465 -8.04 -12.06 14.87
CA ARG A 465 -8.08 -13.52 15.10
C ARG A 465 -7.08 -14.26 14.21
N ILE A 466 -6.87 -13.79 12.97
CA ILE A 466 -5.89 -14.37 12.05
C ILE A 466 -4.46 -14.12 12.50
N VAL A 467 -4.13 -12.93 12.97
CA VAL A 467 -2.73 -12.55 13.29
C VAL A 467 -2.35 -12.79 14.76
N GLN A 468 -3.30 -12.95 15.66
CA GLN A 468 -3.04 -13.13 17.09
C GLN A 468 -2.11 -14.32 17.40
N PRO A 469 -2.30 -15.53 16.81
CA PRO A 469 -1.40 -16.65 17.07
C PRO A 469 0.06 -16.38 16.66
N VAL A 470 0.27 -15.56 15.62
CA VAL A 470 1.62 -15.16 15.19
C VAL A 470 2.24 -14.21 16.20
N LEU A 471 1.47 -13.25 16.73
CA LEU A 471 1.92 -12.33 17.76
C LEU A 471 2.26 -13.05 19.05
N ASP A 472 1.45 -14.01 19.46
CA ASP A 472 1.67 -14.81 20.67
C ASP A 472 2.94 -15.65 20.55
N LEU A 473 3.12 -16.35 19.41
CA LEU A 473 4.35 -17.11 19.15
C LEU A 473 5.60 -16.20 19.19
N TRP A 474 5.54 -15.02 18.56
CA TRP A 474 6.69 -14.12 18.51
C TRP A 474 6.96 -13.40 19.82
N LYS A 475 5.97 -13.24 20.68
CA LYS A 475 6.13 -12.75 22.06
C LYS A 475 6.83 -13.81 22.93
N ASP A 476 6.42 -15.07 22.81
CA ASP A 476 6.96 -16.18 23.61
C ASP A 476 8.36 -16.61 23.18
N THR A 477 8.80 -16.24 21.97
CA THR A 477 10.07 -16.67 21.41
C THR A 477 10.96 -15.48 21.08
N ARG A 478 12.21 -15.50 21.58
CA ARG A 478 13.22 -14.51 21.16
C ARG A 478 13.81 -14.94 19.80
N ALA A 479 13.95 -13.99 18.87
CA ALA A 479 14.67 -14.23 17.63
C ALA A 479 16.18 -14.21 17.91
N ALA A 480 16.82 -15.37 17.71
CA ALA A 480 18.25 -15.50 17.96
C ALA A 480 19.11 -14.82 16.87
N ASP A 481 18.54 -14.57 15.71
CA ASP A 481 19.19 -14.05 14.49
C ASP A 481 18.92 -12.56 14.21
N PHE A 482 18.29 -11.83 15.13
CA PHE A 482 18.03 -10.40 14.95
C PHE A 482 19.25 -9.53 15.24
N PRO A 483 19.56 -8.54 14.35
CA PRO A 483 18.94 -8.23 13.07
C PRO A 483 19.31 -9.25 11.97
N ASN A 484 18.36 -9.63 11.11
CA ASN A 484 18.53 -10.69 10.12
C ASN A 484 18.35 -10.27 8.66
N TYR A 485 18.23 -8.97 8.39
CA TYR A 485 18.40 -8.39 7.06
C TYR A 485 19.03 -7.00 7.16
N MET A 486 19.80 -6.62 6.17
CA MET A 486 20.41 -5.29 6.13
C MET A 486 19.42 -4.26 5.57
N ALA A 487 19.45 -3.04 6.07
CA ALA A 487 18.72 -1.92 5.47
C ALA A 487 19.07 -1.76 3.99
N GLY A 488 18.05 -1.51 3.17
CA GLY A 488 18.16 -1.42 1.71
C GLY A 488 18.17 -2.76 0.97
N THR A 489 17.82 -3.88 1.62
CA THR A 489 17.69 -5.20 0.97
C THR A 489 16.23 -5.56 0.65
N TRP A 490 16.03 -6.74 0.07
CA TRP A 490 14.70 -7.33 -0.15
C TRP A 490 14.07 -7.97 1.10
N GLY A 491 14.70 -7.86 2.26
CA GLY A 491 14.28 -8.49 3.51
C GLY A 491 15.08 -9.76 3.85
N PRO A 492 14.66 -10.52 4.87
CA PRO A 492 15.38 -11.69 5.34
C PRO A 492 15.33 -12.85 4.35
N LEU A 493 16.42 -13.63 4.26
CA LEU A 493 16.50 -14.81 3.38
C LEU A 493 15.39 -15.83 3.69
N ALA A 494 14.99 -15.95 4.95
CA ALA A 494 13.89 -16.82 5.36
C ALA A 494 12.58 -16.52 4.62
N ALA A 495 12.33 -15.25 4.24
CA ALA A 495 11.14 -14.87 3.46
C ALA A 495 11.19 -15.41 2.01
N HIS A 496 12.39 -15.51 1.42
CA HIS A 496 12.55 -16.16 0.12
C HIS A 496 12.42 -17.68 0.26
N ALA A 497 12.97 -18.26 1.33
CA ALA A 497 12.84 -19.69 1.63
C ALA A 497 11.38 -20.11 1.87
N LEU A 498 10.54 -19.24 2.40
CA LEU A 498 9.10 -19.49 2.59
C LEU A 498 8.42 -19.87 1.28
N LEU A 499 8.64 -19.12 0.20
CA LEU A 499 8.05 -19.39 -1.11
C LEU A 499 8.78 -20.52 -1.85
N ALA A 500 10.11 -20.63 -1.66
CA ALA A 500 10.93 -21.65 -2.32
C ALA A 500 10.52 -23.09 -1.93
N ARG A 501 10.01 -23.30 -0.70
CA ARG A 501 9.43 -24.60 -0.26
C ARG A 501 8.29 -25.07 -1.17
N ASP A 502 7.52 -24.10 -1.71
CA ASP A 502 6.42 -24.36 -2.64
C ASP A 502 6.86 -24.23 -4.12
N ARG A 503 8.18 -24.17 -4.40
CA ARG A 503 8.76 -23.91 -5.73
C ARG A 503 8.31 -22.58 -6.33
N ARG A 504 8.06 -21.57 -5.49
CA ARG A 504 7.63 -20.22 -5.86
C ARG A 504 8.68 -19.20 -5.45
N ARG A 505 8.55 -18.00 -5.97
CA ARG A 505 9.42 -16.86 -5.64
C ARG A 505 8.58 -15.59 -5.48
N TRP A 506 9.11 -14.60 -4.76
CA TRP A 506 8.52 -13.27 -4.76
C TRP A 506 8.63 -12.65 -6.16
N HIS A 507 7.55 -12.07 -6.62
CA HIS A 507 7.55 -11.22 -7.80
C HIS A 507 7.96 -9.81 -7.40
N GLU A 508 9.13 -9.38 -7.88
CA GLU A 508 9.59 -8.03 -7.69
C GLU A 508 9.16 -7.21 -8.92
N CYS A 509 8.22 -6.30 -8.71
CA CYS A 509 7.78 -5.41 -9.78
C CYS A 509 8.81 -4.31 -9.97
N ILE A 510 9.66 -4.47 -10.98
CA ILE A 510 10.70 -3.50 -11.34
C ILE A 510 10.03 -2.40 -12.15
N THR A 511 10.18 -1.16 -11.71
CA THR A 511 9.67 0.02 -12.41
C THR A 511 10.82 0.77 -13.10
N ARG A 512 10.50 1.57 -14.12
CA ARG A 512 11.49 2.36 -14.87
C ARG A 512 12.40 3.22 -13.98
N ASP A 513 11.91 3.69 -12.83
CA ASP A 513 12.67 4.53 -11.90
C ASP A 513 13.94 3.85 -11.38
N VAL A 514 13.95 2.53 -11.37
CA VAL A 514 15.12 1.74 -10.99
C VAL A 514 16.22 1.83 -12.04
N LEU A 515 15.84 1.68 -13.32
CA LEU A 515 16.80 1.82 -14.43
C LEU A 515 17.28 3.27 -14.58
N LEU A 516 16.41 4.26 -14.34
CA LEU A 516 16.74 5.68 -14.41
C LEU A 516 17.79 6.12 -13.37
N ARG A 517 18.05 5.33 -12.34
CA ARG A 517 19.16 5.59 -11.39
C ARG A 517 20.53 5.38 -12.04
N SER A 518 20.60 4.57 -13.09
CA SER A 518 21.83 4.36 -13.83
C SER A 518 21.97 5.40 -14.93
N GLU A 519 23.14 6.07 -14.98
CA GLU A 519 23.50 6.99 -16.05
C GLU A 519 23.33 6.35 -17.44
N PHE A 520 23.57 5.05 -17.54
CA PHE A 520 23.42 4.28 -18.77
C PHE A 520 22.01 4.38 -19.37
N PHE A 521 20.98 4.46 -18.53
CA PHE A 521 19.57 4.53 -18.95
C PHE A 521 18.93 5.90 -18.81
N ALA A 522 19.63 6.89 -18.26
CA ALA A 522 19.06 8.18 -17.85
C ALA A 522 18.36 8.95 -18.98
N LYS A 523 18.81 8.77 -20.24
CA LYS A 523 18.24 9.44 -21.42
C LYS A 523 17.33 8.54 -22.27
N ALA A 524 17.07 7.31 -21.84
CA ALA A 524 16.26 6.37 -22.59
C ALA A 524 14.78 6.79 -22.60
N PRO A 525 14.07 6.65 -23.74
CA PRO A 525 12.63 6.93 -23.82
C PRO A 525 11.82 6.07 -22.83
N ALA A 526 10.72 6.61 -22.33
CA ALA A 526 9.88 5.92 -21.34
C ALA A 526 9.35 4.56 -21.84
N VAL A 527 8.98 4.46 -23.11
CA VAL A 527 8.52 3.21 -23.73
C VAL A 527 9.63 2.16 -23.74
N LEU A 528 10.86 2.54 -24.09
CA LEU A 528 12.02 1.66 -24.04
C LEU A 528 12.30 1.18 -22.63
N LEU A 529 12.30 2.09 -21.65
CA LEU A 529 12.49 1.75 -20.24
C LEU A 529 11.43 0.78 -19.72
N ASN A 530 10.18 0.96 -20.11
CA ASN A 530 9.11 0.03 -19.73
C ASN A 530 9.38 -1.38 -20.28
N ASN A 531 9.79 -1.50 -21.54
CA ASN A 531 10.11 -2.78 -22.15
C ASN A 531 11.34 -3.44 -21.49
N LEU A 532 12.37 -2.66 -21.19
CA LEU A 532 13.56 -3.15 -20.50
C LEU A 532 13.25 -3.63 -19.08
N THR A 533 12.39 -2.92 -18.33
CA THR A 533 12.00 -3.35 -16.97
C THR A 533 11.25 -4.67 -16.96
N LEU A 534 10.45 -4.95 -17.99
CA LEU A 534 9.75 -6.23 -18.13
C LEU A 534 10.74 -7.41 -18.34
N ALA A 535 11.88 -7.15 -18.96
CA ALA A 535 12.90 -8.14 -19.24
C ALA A 535 13.90 -8.33 -18.08
N CYS A 536 14.01 -7.34 -17.16
CA CYS A 536 14.91 -7.43 -16.02
C CYS A 536 14.50 -8.50 -15.01
N ARG A 537 15.50 -9.19 -14.41
CA ARG A 537 15.31 -10.18 -13.35
C ARG A 537 16.17 -9.82 -12.14
N PRO A 538 15.62 -9.81 -10.92
CA PRO A 538 16.41 -9.57 -9.72
C PRO A 538 17.33 -10.76 -9.40
N ARG A 539 18.54 -10.47 -8.91
CA ARG A 539 19.52 -11.46 -8.45
C ARG A 539 20.22 -10.93 -7.20
N ALA A 540 20.06 -11.63 -6.08
CA ALA A 540 20.83 -11.37 -4.87
C ALA A 540 22.17 -12.13 -4.96
N VAL A 541 23.24 -11.51 -4.43
CA VAL A 541 24.61 -12.06 -4.44
C VAL A 541 25.26 -11.78 -3.09
N ASP A 542 25.82 -12.83 -2.48
CA ASP A 542 26.53 -12.71 -1.21
C ASP A 542 27.91 -12.06 -1.38
N ALA A 543 28.42 -11.47 -0.30
CA ALA A 543 29.79 -10.94 -0.26
C ALA A 543 30.80 -12.04 -0.60
N GLY A 544 31.79 -11.71 -1.42
CA GLY A 544 32.82 -12.63 -1.89
C GLY A 544 32.43 -13.48 -3.10
N ALA A 545 31.14 -13.53 -3.47
CA ALA A 545 30.68 -14.32 -4.61
C ALA A 545 31.08 -13.67 -5.95
N THR A 546 31.53 -14.50 -6.90
CA THR A 546 31.80 -14.08 -8.28
C THR A 546 30.50 -14.02 -9.08
N VAL A 547 30.20 -12.86 -9.66
CA VAL A 547 29.01 -12.63 -10.49
C VAL A 547 29.24 -13.04 -11.92
N VAL A 548 30.37 -12.65 -12.48
CA VAL A 548 30.88 -13.05 -13.81
C VAL A 548 32.36 -13.31 -13.72
N ALA A 549 32.84 -14.30 -14.47
CA ALA A 549 34.26 -14.65 -14.55
C ALA A 549 34.86 -14.11 -15.85
N ARG A 550 36.12 -13.66 -15.81
CA ARG A 550 36.85 -13.26 -17.00
C ARG A 550 36.95 -14.42 -18.02
N GLY A 551 36.69 -14.11 -19.28
CA GLY A 551 36.66 -15.11 -20.38
C GLY A 551 35.34 -15.86 -20.52
N GLU A 552 34.40 -15.67 -19.58
CA GLU A 552 33.05 -16.24 -19.66
C GLU A 552 32.31 -15.72 -20.90
N GLN A 553 31.60 -16.61 -21.60
CA GLN A 553 30.84 -16.26 -22.81
C GLN A 553 29.46 -15.65 -22.52
N SER A 554 29.17 -15.33 -21.26
CA SER A 554 27.94 -14.65 -20.92
C SER A 554 27.96 -13.17 -21.34
N SER A 555 26.86 -12.66 -21.85
CA SER A 555 26.78 -11.27 -22.33
C SER A 555 25.66 -10.46 -21.65
N ASP A 556 25.12 -10.94 -20.53
CA ASP A 556 24.07 -10.23 -19.78
C ASP A 556 24.58 -8.92 -19.18
N LEU A 557 23.71 -7.92 -19.12
CA LEU A 557 23.94 -6.66 -18.42
C LEU A 557 23.47 -6.78 -16.97
N TYR A 558 24.23 -6.20 -16.07
CA TYR A 558 23.89 -6.13 -14.65
C TYR A 558 23.76 -4.67 -14.22
N VAL A 559 22.66 -4.32 -13.58
CA VAL A 559 22.47 -3.02 -12.92
C VAL A 559 22.59 -3.24 -11.42
N VAL A 560 23.49 -2.53 -10.78
CA VAL A 560 23.71 -2.63 -9.34
C VAL A 560 22.66 -1.79 -8.62
N CYS A 561 21.74 -2.45 -7.96
CA CYS A 561 20.70 -1.79 -7.18
C CYS A 561 21.21 -1.43 -5.80
N ARG A 562 22.08 -2.30 -5.25
CA ARG A 562 22.71 -2.15 -3.94
C ARG A 562 24.01 -2.94 -3.86
N GLY A 563 24.90 -2.50 -2.96
CA GLY A 563 26.18 -3.14 -2.72
C GLY A 563 27.29 -2.57 -3.57
N GLU A 564 28.44 -3.16 -3.40
CA GLU A 564 29.67 -2.78 -4.09
C GLU A 564 30.33 -4.03 -4.65
N LEU A 565 30.76 -3.96 -5.91
CA LEU A 565 31.50 -5.02 -6.57
C LEU A 565 32.86 -4.49 -7.03
N GLU A 566 33.84 -5.35 -7.13
CA GLU A 566 35.14 -5.03 -7.70
C GLU A 566 35.33 -5.75 -9.04
N ALA A 567 35.88 -5.03 -9.99
CA ALA A 567 36.33 -5.60 -11.26
C ALA A 567 37.82 -5.96 -11.15
N ILE A 568 38.13 -7.20 -11.47
CA ILE A 568 39.47 -7.78 -11.30
C ILE A 568 40.02 -8.19 -12.68
N GLY A 569 41.21 -7.72 -13.00
CA GLY A 569 41.89 -7.97 -14.26
C GLY A 569 42.58 -9.34 -14.33
N ALA A 570 43.41 -9.50 -15.35
CA ALA A 570 44.06 -10.77 -15.71
C ALA A 570 45.11 -11.22 -14.68
N SER A 571 45.86 -10.29 -14.10
CA SER A 571 46.90 -10.55 -13.10
C SER A 571 46.38 -10.48 -11.66
N GLY A 572 45.05 -10.38 -11.49
CA GLY A 572 44.44 -10.24 -10.17
C GLY A 572 44.37 -8.77 -9.66
N GLU A 573 44.78 -7.81 -10.46
CA GLU A 573 44.71 -6.38 -10.17
C GLU A 573 43.28 -5.87 -10.14
N ARG A 574 42.99 -4.98 -9.20
CA ARG A 574 41.69 -4.31 -9.12
C ARG A 574 41.60 -3.20 -10.19
N LEU A 575 40.75 -3.42 -11.20
CA LEU A 575 40.53 -2.48 -12.29
C LEU A 575 39.62 -1.33 -11.88
N GLY A 576 38.66 -1.60 -10.99
CA GLY A 576 37.70 -0.60 -10.55
C GLY A 576 36.69 -1.16 -9.58
N VAL A 577 35.76 -0.30 -9.18
CA VAL A 577 34.62 -0.60 -8.29
C VAL A 577 33.34 -0.25 -9.01
N VAL A 578 32.32 -1.10 -8.90
CA VAL A 578 30.98 -0.85 -9.41
C VAL A 578 30.05 -0.70 -8.21
N LYS A 579 29.36 0.43 -8.13
CA LYS A 579 28.50 0.80 -7.00
C LYS A 579 27.03 0.83 -7.37
N ALA A 580 26.17 0.99 -6.36
CA ALA A 580 24.74 1.17 -6.55
C ALA A 580 24.44 2.34 -7.51
N GLY A 581 23.55 2.12 -8.47
CA GLY A 581 23.22 3.04 -9.55
C GLY A 581 24.10 2.85 -10.81
N GLU A 582 25.14 2.04 -10.76
CA GLU A 582 25.97 1.76 -11.91
C GLU A 582 25.60 0.42 -12.57
N CYS A 583 26.09 0.20 -13.77
CA CYS A 583 25.93 -1.07 -14.49
C CYS A 583 27.28 -1.61 -14.93
N PHE A 584 27.35 -2.93 -15.14
CA PHE A 584 28.49 -3.62 -15.72
C PHE A 584 28.05 -4.72 -16.69
N GLY A 585 28.96 -5.13 -17.56
CA GLY A 585 28.68 -6.11 -18.59
C GLY A 585 28.13 -5.55 -19.89
N GLU A 586 28.00 -4.22 -20.00
CA GLU A 586 27.52 -3.49 -21.17
C GLU A 586 28.37 -3.73 -22.41
N MET A 587 29.69 -3.86 -22.23
CA MET A 587 30.62 -4.12 -23.34
C MET A 587 30.41 -5.50 -23.95
N ALA A 588 30.28 -6.53 -23.11
CA ALA A 588 30.02 -7.89 -23.57
C ALA A 588 28.63 -7.99 -24.24
N MET A 589 27.65 -7.28 -23.70
CA MET A 589 26.29 -7.24 -24.24
C MET A 589 26.22 -6.57 -25.63
N LEU A 590 26.89 -5.44 -25.81
CA LEU A 590 26.86 -4.65 -27.06
C LEU A 590 27.72 -5.28 -28.16
N ASP A 591 28.91 -5.79 -27.81
CA ASP A 591 29.92 -6.30 -28.76
C ASP A 591 29.88 -7.82 -28.92
N ASN A 592 29.09 -8.53 -28.10
CA ASN A 592 29.05 -10.02 -28.05
C ASN A 592 30.44 -10.65 -27.83
N ARG A 593 31.24 -10.07 -26.94
CA ARG A 593 32.59 -10.52 -26.61
C ARG A 593 32.61 -11.24 -25.25
N PRO A 594 33.60 -12.11 -25.01
CA PRO A 594 33.81 -12.66 -23.66
C PRO A 594 34.04 -11.57 -22.62
N ARG A 595 33.75 -11.88 -21.35
CA ARG A 595 33.99 -10.96 -20.23
C ARG A 595 35.47 -10.59 -20.16
N ASN A 596 35.74 -9.30 -20.10
CA ASN A 596 37.12 -8.74 -20.02
C ASN A 596 37.68 -8.73 -18.59
N ALA A 597 36.82 -8.78 -17.56
CA ALA A 597 37.19 -8.80 -16.15
C ALA A 597 36.33 -9.81 -15.37
N THR A 598 36.87 -10.29 -14.24
CA THR A 598 36.06 -10.95 -13.20
C THR A 598 35.41 -9.90 -12.34
N VAL A 599 34.08 -10.00 -12.09
CA VAL A 599 33.37 -9.11 -11.20
C VAL A 599 32.94 -9.89 -9.98
N ARG A 600 33.39 -9.46 -8.79
CA ARG A 600 33.17 -10.10 -7.51
C ARG A 600 32.49 -9.13 -6.53
N ALA A 601 31.52 -9.61 -5.77
CA ALA A 601 30.86 -8.83 -4.76
C ALA A 601 31.78 -8.54 -3.56
N VAL A 602 31.99 -7.29 -3.21
CA VAL A 602 32.73 -6.85 -2.01
C VAL A 602 31.82 -6.86 -0.79
N SER A 603 30.57 -6.50 -0.99
CA SER A 603 29.50 -6.56 0.01
C SER A 603 28.34 -7.38 -0.55
N PRO A 604 27.34 -7.77 0.27
CA PRO A 604 26.10 -8.34 -0.28
C PRO A 604 25.48 -7.38 -1.29
N CYS A 605 25.14 -7.88 -2.48
CA CYS A 605 24.65 -7.09 -3.60
C CYS A 605 23.27 -7.54 -4.06
N ASP A 606 22.43 -6.56 -4.42
CA ASP A 606 21.21 -6.78 -5.19
C ASP A 606 21.40 -6.25 -6.60
N LEU A 607 21.21 -7.11 -7.57
CA LEU A 607 21.43 -6.82 -8.99
C LEU A 607 20.14 -7.00 -9.78
N LEU A 608 19.97 -6.22 -10.85
CA LEU A 608 19.06 -6.54 -11.93
C LEU A 608 19.86 -7.12 -13.09
N VAL A 609 19.44 -8.27 -13.56
CA VAL A 609 20.02 -8.94 -14.72
C VAL A 609 19.13 -8.71 -15.92
N LEU A 610 19.70 -8.18 -16.99
CA LEU A 610 19.05 -8.01 -18.29
C LEU A 610 19.78 -8.87 -19.31
N ALA A 611 19.09 -9.90 -19.81
CA ALA A 611 19.67 -10.80 -20.78
C ALA A 611 20.02 -10.06 -22.08
N ALA A 612 21.21 -10.31 -22.63
CA ALA A 612 21.68 -9.63 -23.85
C ALA A 612 20.74 -9.82 -25.04
N ALA A 613 20.13 -11.00 -25.17
CA ALA A 613 19.16 -11.27 -26.22
C ALA A 613 17.93 -10.35 -26.10
N ASP A 614 17.41 -10.19 -24.87
CA ASP A 614 16.27 -9.30 -24.60
C ASP A 614 16.63 -7.84 -24.83
N PHE A 615 17.80 -7.40 -24.33
CA PHE A 615 18.25 -6.02 -24.56
C PHE A 615 18.36 -5.70 -26.05
N ARG A 616 19.11 -6.50 -26.82
CA ARG A 616 19.32 -6.27 -28.27
C ARG A 616 18.00 -6.16 -29.00
N ARG A 617 17.12 -7.09 -28.74
CA ARG A 617 15.80 -7.13 -29.37
C ARG A 617 14.95 -5.91 -29.03
N ILE A 618 14.93 -5.49 -27.76
CA ILE A 618 14.12 -4.35 -27.31
C ILE A 618 14.69 -3.05 -27.87
N VAL A 619 16.01 -2.94 -27.97
CA VAL A 619 16.70 -1.74 -28.42
C VAL A 619 16.69 -1.59 -29.96
N GLU A 620 16.48 -2.69 -30.71
CA GLU A 620 16.40 -2.68 -32.19
C GLU A 620 15.35 -1.70 -32.71
N ASP A 621 14.23 -1.52 -31.99
CA ASP A 621 13.18 -0.56 -32.33
C ASP A 621 13.53 0.89 -31.93
N PHE A 622 14.70 1.11 -31.27
CA PHE A 622 15.12 2.42 -30.73
C PHE A 622 16.56 2.77 -31.13
N PRO A 623 16.87 2.94 -32.42
CA PRO A 623 18.26 3.10 -32.90
C PRO A 623 18.99 4.30 -32.31
N GLN A 624 18.28 5.39 -31.97
CA GLN A 624 18.89 6.56 -31.31
C GLN A 624 19.33 6.24 -29.86
N ALA A 625 18.54 5.45 -29.14
CA ALA A 625 18.91 5.01 -27.79
C ALA A 625 20.07 4.02 -27.84
N GLU A 626 20.11 3.11 -28.84
CA GLU A 626 21.24 2.20 -29.03
C GLU A 626 22.55 2.96 -29.29
N ALA A 627 22.51 3.99 -30.13
CA ALA A 627 23.69 4.83 -30.40
C ALA A 627 24.18 5.52 -29.10
N GLU A 628 23.28 6.01 -28.26
CA GLU A 628 23.65 6.61 -26.97
C GLU A 628 24.22 5.57 -26.00
N PHE A 629 23.66 4.37 -25.91
CA PHE A 629 24.21 3.29 -25.10
C PHE A 629 25.63 2.88 -25.53
N ARG A 630 25.88 2.80 -26.85
CA ARG A 630 27.22 2.55 -27.39
C ARG A 630 28.19 3.68 -27.06
N ARG A 631 27.74 4.94 -27.12
CA ARG A 631 28.55 6.11 -26.75
C ARG A 631 28.97 6.07 -25.28
N ILE A 632 28.02 5.78 -24.37
CA ILE A 632 28.29 5.70 -22.92
C ILE A 632 29.26 4.53 -22.62
N ALA A 633 29.02 3.36 -23.24
CA ALA A 633 29.90 2.20 -23.07
C ALA A 633 31.33 2.48 -23.58
N ALA A 634 31.49 3.24 -24.67
CA ALA A 634 32.80 3.61 -25.19
C ALA A 634 33.58 4.56 -24.26
N GLN A 635 32.91 5.37 -23.45
CA GLN A 635 33.54 6.24 -22.46
C GLN A 635 34.07 5.51 -21.22
N ARG A 636 33.66 4.24 -21.02
CA ARG A 636 34.08 3.39 -19.91
C ARG A 636 35.19 2.39 -20.30
N ARG A 637 35.68 2.47 -21.54
CA ARG A 637 36.86 1.73 -22.03
C ARG A 637 38.14 2.44 -21.58
#